data_c924a336099efbd36828ce361114b710
#
_entry.id   c924a336099efbd36828ce361114b710
#
_cell.length_a   1.000
_cell.length_b   1.000
_cell.length_c   1.000
_cell.angle_alpha   90.00
_cell.angle_beta   90.00
_cell.angle_gamma   90.00
#
_symmetry.space_group_name_H-M   'P 1'
#
loop_
_entity.id
_entity.type
_entity.pdbx_description
1 polymer ?
#
loop_
_entity_poly.entity_id
_entity_poly.type
_entity_poly.pdbx_seq_one_letter_code
_entity_poly.pdbx_strand_id
1 'polypeptide(L)'
;MILHYLKISLRNLLKYKTHSLISAICLAVGIVCYALVCFFVQQQEKLADLPNCERRLRIEVSQSESPFFRSHEVKRMEEQTVNGLECVTIHSYGNSTEIEVIDDEQRNLPFLIRYKGINANYFAYNGRKLLYGNRLPEAPDEVVLSQQFVRKAYGNRNPIGSVIHLSNPKIISENPIQDFRVVNVVKDNDLRIREADCYFSYEILSNEALSVEGYLSPETDIETLNKNLQSVAWQRDEHTVHPCAYFTMRQDKAWEKAKLAILFVASLILISGLINFLKFIIQMFYNRQREVALRKCMGSEIKGLFLLLFAEVFWMMSIAFLLSLMLTEVAINIAETYIPMHDLPKFSLAAIYSVQFRIYVALLPICMLVIWFPIRRLRQVSIISQINNNRSRHIFRSVMMWFQLSISIFFVSGTLGVHLVLDEIWGHAYSPLTSQEEDDIIALNINSQRMWQHLNPILTDIQALPECVGMLPMMDHMKNGFFFMRTYKKADQSEARIFYTEGSPSYFKFLNIPMQGKEVDEDAEGCIYVSESFKQQLDKDSVQGMVELNGQSYRIIGTFKALYKESQKEGVIGSVFFPGNSFGNFYFKLAPGTSSDKGVRRITDICRKYVPDTLPLEIRTLADNKQTTQGSIYITQVAMTVLAVISVLLVVLSIYSAISM
;
A
#
# COMPACT_ATOMS: atom_id res chain seq x y z
N MET A 1 -33.85 -36.73 20.19
CA MET A 1 -32.56 -37.38 19.98
C MET A 1 -31.44 -36.41 19.64
N ILE A 2 -31.55 -35.55 18.62
CA ILE A 2 -30.50 -34.61 18.22
C ILE A 2 -30.09 -33.66 19.36
N LEU A 3 -31.03 -33.04 20.05
CA LEU A 3 -30.77 -32.15 21.21
C LEU A 3 -30.03 -32.86 22.34
N HIS A 4 -30.31 -34.16 22.56
CA HIS A 4 -29.62 -34.97 23.55
C HIS A 4 -28.15 -35.19 23.18
N TYR A 5 -27.86 -35.49 21.88
CA TYR A 5 -26.49 -35.62 21.39
C TYR A 5 -25.72 -34.29 21.48
N LEU A 6 -26.34 -33.16 21.14
CA LEU A 6 -25.76 -31.83 21.25
C LEU A 6 -25.41 -31.48 22.71
N LYS A 7 -26.28 -31.79 23.69
CA LYS A 7 -26.02 -31.56 25.10
C LYS A 7 -24.86 -32.43 25.66
N ILE A 8 -24.83 -33.71 25.27
CA ILE A 8 -23.76 -34.62 25.66
C ILE A 8 -22.43 -34.20 25.03
N SER A 9 -22.43 -33.83 23.76
CA SER A 9 -21.22 -33.39 23.05
C SER A 9 -20.60 -32.11 23.68
N LEU A 10 -21.44 -31.14 24.04
CA LEU A 10 -20.96 -29.92 24.71
C LEU A 10 -20.33 -30.25 26.09
N ARG A 11 -20.97 -31.13 26.89
CA ARG A 11 -20.44 -31.58 28.17
C ARG A 11 -19.09 -32.31 28.01
N ASN A 12 -18.92 -33.08 26.96
CA ASN A 12 -17.68 -33.78 26.66
C ASN A 12 -16.53 -32.83 26.27
N LEU A 13 -16.84 -31.79 25.48
CA LEU A 13 -15.87 -30.75 25.12
C LEU A 13 -15.38 -29.98 26.37
N LEU A 14 -16.26 -29.70 27.30
CA LEU A 14 -15.92 -29.03 28.57
C LEU A 14 -14.99 -29.89 29.46
N LYS A 15 -14.97 -31.21 29.29
CA LYS A 15 -14.01 -32.09 29.98
C LYS A 15 -12.57 -31.88 29.49
N TYR A 16 -12.37 -31.54 28.20
CA TYR A 16 -11.07 -31.29 27.57
C TYR A 16 -10.92 -29.82 27.18
N LYS A 17 -11.45 -28.88 28.01
CA LYS A 17 -11.61 -27.45 27.70
C LYS A 17 -10.36 -26.79 27.14
N THR A 18 -9.17 -27.02 27.71
CA THR A 18 -7.92 -26.40 27.27
C THR A 18 -7.53 -26.81 25.85
N HIS A 19 -7.57 -28.11 25.55
CA HIS A 19 -7.20 -28.61 24.23
C HIS A 19 -8.24 -28.27 23.16
N SER A 20 -9.52 -28.30 23.52
CA SER A 20 -10.62 -27.88 22.64
C SER A 20 -10.46 -26.39 22.25
N LEU A 21 -10.16 -25.54 23.26
CA LEU A 21 -9.96 -24.12 23.03
C LEU A 21 -8.73 -23.84 22.17
N ILE A 22 -7.58 -24.46 22.46
CA ILE A 22 -6.36 -24.32 21.66
C ILE A 22 -6.63 -24.71 20.21
N SER A 23 -7.28 -25.85 19.98
CA SER A 23 -7.57 -26.32 18.62
C SER A 23 -8.54 -25.42 17.88
N ALA A 24 -9.53 -24.87 18.58
CA ALA A 24 -10.48 -23.90 18.01
C ALA A 24 -9.77 -22.57 17.65
N ILE A 25 -8.86 -22.09 18.52
CA ILE A 25 -8.05 -20.88 18.23
C ILE A 25 -7.15 -21.13 17.02
N CYS A 26 -6.47 -22.27 16.94
CA CYS A 26 -5.60 -22.59 15.81
C CYS A 26 -6.38 -22.55 14.47
N LEU A 27 -7.57 -23.15 14.45
CA LEU A 27 -8.43 -23.13 13.26
C LEU A 27 -8.97 -21.72 12.98
N ALA A 28 -9.39 -20.98 14.02
CA ALA A 28 -9.88 -19.61 13.89
C ALA A 28 -8.83 -18.67 13.26
N VAL A 29 -7.58 -18.74 13.73
CA VAL A 29 -6.46 -17.97 13.16
C VAL A 29 -6.24 -18.32 11.69
N GLY A 30 -6.26 -19.61 11.33
CA GLY A 30 -6.16 -20.03 9.94
C GLY A 30 -7.29 -19.47 9.05
N ILE A 31 -8.54 -19.48 9.55
CA ILE A 31 -9.70 -18.92 8.85
C ILE A 31 -9.54 -17.41 8.67
N VAL A 32 -9.11 -16.66 9.71
CA VAL A 32 -8.90 -15.21 9.64
C VAL A 32 -7.86 -14.86 8.60
N CYS A 33 -6.67 -15.47 8.67
CA CYS A 33 -5.58 -15.17 7.74
C CYS A 33 -5.99 -15.43 6.29
N TYR A 34 -6.62 -16.57 6.02
CA TYR A 34 -7.07 -16.90 4.66
C TYR A 34 -8.20 -15.99 4.19
N ALA A 35 -9.16 -15.65 5.06
CA ALA A 35 -10.28 -14.78 4.73
C ALA A 35 -9.85 -13.35 4.42
N LEU A 36 -8.90 -12.78 5.20
CA LEU A 36 -8.35 -11.45 4.94
C LEU A 36 -7.63 -11.41 3.60
N VAL A 37 -6.84 -12.43 3.28
CA VAL A 37 -6.15 -12.52 1.98
C VAL A 37 -7.15 -12.65 0.83
N CYS A 38 -8.16 -13.52 0.95
CA CYS A 38 -9.21 -13.65 -0.05
C CYS A 38 -9.97 -12.34 -0.25
N PHE A 39 -10.28 -11.63 0.84
CA PHE A 39 -10.92 -10.31 0.78
C PHE A 39 -10.02 -9.32 0.02
N PHE A 40 -8.73 -9.23 0.38
CA PHE A 40 -7.80 -8.35 -0.29
C PHE A 40 -7.72 -8.63 -1.80
N VAL A 41 -7.57 -9.90 -2.21
CA VAL A 41 -7.55 -10.29 -3.62
C VAL A 41 -8.84 -9.91 -4.32
N GLN A 42 -10.00 -10.19 -3.70
CA GLN A 42 -11.31 -9.83 -4.27
C GLN A 42 -11.49 -8.31 -4.41
N GLN A 43 -10.97 -7.51 -3.47
CA GLN A 43 -11.03 -6.06 -3.58
C GLN A 43 -10.14 -5.53 -4.69
N GLN A 44 -8.94 -6.09 -4.86
CA GLN A 44 -8.07 -5.74 -5.98
C GLN A 44 -8.71 -6.08 -7.34
N GLU A 45 -9.35 -7.24 -7.44
CA GLU A 45 -10.11 -7.63 -8.64
C GLU A 45 -11.27 -6.67 -8.92
N LYS A 46 -12.03 -6.27 -7.89
CA LYS A 46 -13.11 -5.28 -8.04
C LYS A 46 -12.62 -3.88 -8.42
N LEU A 47 -11.45 -3.47 -7.94
CA LEU A 47 -10.82 -2.21 -8.36
C LEU A 47 -10.40 -2.24 -9.83
N ALA A 48 -10.09 -3.43 -10.33
CA ALA A 48 -9.77 -3.68 -11.72
C ALA A 48 -11.03 -3.88 -12.60
N ASP A 49 -12.21 -4.14 -12.00
CA ASP A 49 -13.48 -4.34 -12.69
C ASP A 49 -14.14 -3.00 -13.05
N LEU A 50 -13.48 -2.29 -13.97
CA LEU A 50 -13.95 -1.01 -14.50
C LEU A 50 -14.75 -1.23 -15.78
N PRO A 51 -15.64 -0.27 -16.18
CA PRO A 51 -16.38 -0.37 -17.42
C PRO A 51 -15.45 -0.62 -18.63
N ASN A 52 -15.79 -1.61 -19.45
CA ASN A 52 -15.03 -1.98 -20.67
C ASN A 52 -13.53 -2.20 -20.43
N CYS A 53 -13.16 -2.88 -19.34
CA CYS A 53 -11.76 -3.04 -18.91
C CYS A 53 -10.85 -3.62 -20.00
N GLU A 54 -11.35 -4.52 -20.85
CA GLU A 54 -10.61 -5.13 -21.96
C GLU A 54 -10.23 -4.15 -23.08
N ARG A 55 -10.95 -3.03 -23.19
CA ARG A 55 -10.78 -2.01 -24.23
C ARG A 55 -10.11 -0.74 -23.72
N ARG A 56 -9.79 -0.68 -22.42
CA ARG A 56 -9.18 0.51 -21.81
C ARG A 56 -7.74 0.67 -22.26
N LEU A 57 -7.45 1.89 -22.70
CA LEU A 57 -6.13 2.29 -23.15
C LEU A 57 -5.62 3.45 -22.29
N ARG A 58 -4.32 3.43 -22.01
CA ARG A 58 -3.55 4.59 -21.58
C ARG A 58 -2.74 5.08 -22.79
N ILE A 59 -2.78 6.38 -23.01
CA ILE A 59 -2.03 7.02 -24.09
C ILE A 59 -0.85 7.76 -23.43
N GLU A 60 0.35 7.47 -23.89
CA GLU A 60 1.59 8.05 -23.39
C GLU A 60 2.30 8.78 -24.51
N VAL A 61 3.09 9.79 -24.16
CA VAL A 61 3.95 10.47 -25.13
C VAL A 61 5.22 9.63 -25.32
N SER A 62 5.41 9.15 -26.53
CA SER A 62 6.60 8.37 -26.91
C SER A 62 7.79 9.28 -27.18
N GLN A 63 9.01 8.75 -27.03
CA GLN A 63 10.27 9.46 -27.29
C GLN A 63 10.43 10.74 -26.43
N SER A 64 9.83 10.79 -25.25
CA SER A 64 9.92 11.89 -24.28
C SER A 64 10.40 11.39 -22.92
N GLU A 65 11.09 12.25 -22.18
CA GLU A 65 11.47 11.99 -20.78
C GLU A 65 10.25 11.80 -19.87
N SER A 66 9.15 12.46 -20.19
CA SER A 66 7.88 12.36 -19.47
C SER A 66 6.81 11.70 -20.34
N PRO A 67 6.18 10.60 -19.91
CA PRO A 67 5.09 9.95 -20.62
C PRO A 67 3.77 10.76 -20.58
N PHE A 68 3.73 11.82 -19.76
CA PHE A 68 2.55 12.64 -19.53
C PHE A 68 2.44 13.77 -20.54
N PHE A 69 1.21 14.21 -20.76
CA PHE A 69 0.87 15.32 -21.64
C PHE A 69 0.92 16.65 -20.88
N ARG A 70 1.30 17.71 -21.61
CA ARG A 70 1.10 19.10 -21.18
C ARG A 70 -0.28 19.57 -21.64
N SER A 71 -0.86 20.57 -20.99
CA SER A 71 -2.22 21.03 -21.25
C SER A 71 -2.47 21.39 -22.74
N HIS A 72 -1.52 22.08 -23.39
CA HIS A 72 -1.64 22.45 -24.81
C HIS A 72 -1.54 21.24 -25.78
N GLU A 73 -0.89 20.16 -25.38
CA GLU A 73 -0.76 18.93 -26.17
C GLU A 73 -2.05 18.11 -26.13
N VAL A 74 -2.70 18.09 -24.96
CA VAL A 74 -4.00 17.44 -24.80
C VAL A 74 -5.06 18.09 -25.66
N LYS A 75 -5.09 19.44 -25.76
CA LYS A 75 -6.03 20.16 -26.63
C LYS A 75 -5.89 19.73 -28.10
N ARG A 76 -4.67 19.49 -28.58
CA ARG A 76 -4.43 18.94 -29.93
C ARG A 76 -5.03 17.55 -30.11
N MET A 77 -4.97 16.71 -29.05
CA MET A 77 -5.57 15.38 -29.08
C MET A 77 -7.11 15.44 -29.12
N GLU A 78 -7.73 16.42 -28.48
CA GLU A 78 -9.18 16.60 -28.48
C GLU A 78 -9.68 17.19 -29.79
N GLU A 79 -8.93 18.12 -30.40
CA GLU A 79 -9.28 18.74 -31.67
C GLU A 79 -9.15 17.75 -32.86
N GLN A 80 -8.30 16.75 -32.74
CA GLN A 80 -8.07 15.74 -33.76
C GLN A 80 -8.82 14.46 -33.44
N THR A 81 -9.89 14.18 -34.17
CA THR A 81 -10.58 12.88 -34.07
C THR A 81 -9.65 11.75 -34.54
N VAL A 82 -9.13 10.98 -33.61
CA VAL A 82 -8.27 9.83 -33.93
C VAL A 82 -9.16 8.62 -34.21
N ASN A 83 -9.13 8.09 -35.43
CA ASN A 83 -9.89 6.88 -35.76
C ASN A 83 -9.42 5.69 -34.93
N GLY A 84 -10.36 5.01 -34.27
CA GLY A 84 -10.10 3.87 -33.42
C GLY A 84 -10.00 4.19 -31.93
N LEU A 85 -10.08 5.48 -31.54
CA LEU A 85 -10.09 5.91 -30.13
C LEU A 85 -11.47 6.46 -29.75
N GLU A 86 -12.08 5.89 -28.70
CA GLU A 86 -13.39 6.30 -28.19
C GLU A 86 -13.27 6.81 -26.75
N CYS A 87 -14.15 7.71 -26.37
CA CYS A 87 -14.31 8.21 -25.00
C CYS A 87 -13.00 8.65 -24.36
N VAL A 88 -12.33 9.63 -24.98
CA VAL A 88 -11.08 10.18 -24.43
C VAL A 88 -11.33 10.80 -23.07
N THR A 89 -10.59 10.36 -22.08
CA THR A 89 -10.62 10.86 -20.70
C THR A 89 -9.28 11.47 -20.37
N ILE A 90 -9.33 12.64 -19.74
CA ILE A 90 -8.18 13.44 -19.35
C ILE A 90 -8.25 13.65 -17.85
N HIS A 91 -7.13 13.42 -17.16
CA HIS A 91 -7.04 13.73 -15.74
C HIS A 91 -5.62 14.08 -15.31
N SER A 92 -5.50 14.94 -14.30
CA SER A 92 -4.22 15.20 -13.63
C SER A 92 -3.89 14.12 -12.60
N TYR A 93 -2.62 14.04 -12.19
CA TYR A 93 -2.17 13.06 -11.19
C TYR A 93 -2.77 13.27 -9.80
N GLY A 94 -3.28 14.47 -9.53
CA GLY A 94 -3.85 14.87 -8.25
C GLY A 94 -2.79 15.38 -7.29
N ASN A 95 -2.82 16.67 -7.08
CA ASN A 95 -2.00 17.42 -6.14
C ASN A 95 -2.82 17.83 -4.91
N SER A 96 -2.16 18.41 -3.92
CA SER A 96 -2.82 18.96 -2.75
C SER A 96 -2.75 20.48 -2.77
N THR A 97 -3.83 21.14 -2.36
CA THR A 97 -3.89 22.59 -2.21
C THR A 97 -4.78 22.98 -1.03
N GLU A 98 -4.63 24.21 -0.56
CA GLU A 98 -5.45 24.77 0.51
C GLU A 98 -6.63 25.51 -0.09
N ILE A 99 -7.83 25.19 0.42
CA ILE A 99 -9.07 25.92 0.12
C ILE A 99 -9.72 26.42 1.39
N GLU A 100 -10.53 27.44 1.27
CA GLU A 100 -11.39 27.95 2.35
C GLU A 100 -12.85 27.67 2.01
N VAL A 101 -13.58 27.18 3.00
CA VAL A 101 -15.04 26.94 2.95
C VAL A 101 -15.71 27.82 3.98
N ILE A 102 -16.80 28.51 3.59
CA ILE A 102 -17.55 29.37 4.50
C ILE A 102 -18.46 28.49 5.37
N ASP A 103 -18.34 28.59 6.69
CA ASP A 103 -19.19 27.89 7.65
C ASP A 103 -20.52 28.63 7.90
N ASP A 104 -21.35 28.08 8.83
CA ASP A 104 -22.65 28.67 9.20
C ASP A 104 -22.52 30.01 9.93
N GLU A 105 -21.36 30.27 10.54
CA GLU A 105 -21.05 31.53 11.24
C GLU A 105 -20.32 32.53 10.32
N GLN A 106 -20.31 32.28 9.00
CA GLN A 106 -19.61 33.07 7.98
C GLN A 106 -18.10 33.16 8.21
N ARG A 107 -17.48 32.16 8.85
CA ARG A 107 -16.04 32.08 9.02
C ARG A 107 -15.44 31.25 7.88
N ASN A 108 -14.32 31.72 7.37
CA ASN A 108 -13.54 30.98 6.38
C ASN A 108 -12.75 29.87 7.09
N LEU A 109 -13.14 28.63 6.89
CA LEU A 109 -12.44 27.46 7.41
C LEU A 109 -11.49 26.91 6.35
N PRO A 110 -10.16 26.91 6.60
CA PRO A 110 -9.19 26.36 5.67
C PRO A 110 -9.16 24.82 5.75
N PHE A 111 -9.08 24.18 4.58
CA PHE A 111 -8.92 22.74 4.43
C PHE A 111 -7.80 22.45 3.44
N LEU A 112 -6.93 21.53 3.78
CA LEU A 112 -6.04 20.90 2.80
C LEU A 112 -6.81 19.82 2.07
N ILE A 113 -6.91 19.96 0.75
CA ILE A 113 -7.61 19.03 -0.14
C ILE A 113 -6.66 18.40 -1.15
N ARG A 114 -7.00 17.19 -1.59
CA ARG A 114 -6.47 16.64 -2.84
C ARG A 114 -7.39 17.01 -3.97
N TYR A 115 -6.85 17.53 -5.05
CA TYR A 115 -7.63 17.88 -6.22
C TYR A 115 -7.18 17.10 -7.47
N LYS A 116 -8.05 17.01 -8.43
CA LYS A 116 -7.79 16.46 -9.76
C LYS A 116 -8.42 17.35 -10.84
N GLY A 117 -7.65 17.63 -11.86
CA GLY A 117 -8.22 18.16 -13.11
C GLY A 117 -8.81 17.03 -13.92
N ILE A 118 -10.01 17.21 -14.45
CA ILE A 118 -10.74 16.19 -15.20
C ILE A 118 -11.46 16.79 -16.39
N ASN A 119 -11.76 15.97 -17.40
CA ASN A 119 -12.70 16.31 -18.45
C ASN A 119 -14.09 15.71 -18.18
N ALA A 120 -15.06 16.01 -19.04
CA ALA A 120 -16.45 15.56 -18.90
C ALA A 120 -16.61 14.03 -18.88
N ASN A 121 -15.72 13.30 -19.55
CA ASN A 121 -15.82 11.84 -19.67
C ASN A 121 -15.30 11.09 -18.43
N TYR A 122 -14.56 11.75 -17.52
CA TYR A 122 -13.83 11.11 -16.44
C TYR A 122 -14.69 10.25 -15.51
N PHE A 123 -15.83 10.76 -15.06
CA PHE A 123 -16.69 10.02 -14.14
C PHE A 123 -17.37 8.83 -14.81
N ALA A 124 -17.86 8.99 -16.03
CA ALA A 124 -18.48 7.92 -16.81
C ALA A 124 -17.45 6.82 -17.14
N TYR A 125 -16.26 7.20 -17.59
CA TYR A 125 -15.15 6.30 -17.88
C TYR A 125 -14.75 5.47 -16.64
N ASN A 126 -14.73 6.07 -15.45
CA ASN A 126 -14.39 5.40 -14.20
C ASN A 126 -15.61 4.80 -13.46
N GLY A 127 -16.78 4.73 -14.09
CA GLY A 127 -18.00 4.15 -13.49
C GLY A 127 -18.49 4.88 -12.24
N ARG A 128 -18.17 6.19 -12.11
CA ARG A 128 -18.49 6.98 -10.91
C ARG A 128 -19.87 7.62 -11.05
N LYS A 129 -20.63 7.59 -9.95
CA LYS A 129 -21.99 8.16 -9.91
C LYS A 129 -21.97 9.54 -9.25
N LEU A 130 -22.68 10.47 -9.85
CA LEU A 130 -22.97 11.78 -9.28
C LEU A 130 -24.25 11.71 -8.43
N LEU A 131 -24.32 12.51 -7.37
CA LEU A 131 -25.44 12.48 -6.41
C LEU A 131 -26.56 13.45 -6.75
N TYR A 132 -26.26 14.56 -7.46
CA TYR A 132 -27.23 15.63 -7.76
C TYR A 132 -27.39 15.78 -9.28
N GLY A 133 -27.94 14.77 -9.94
CA GLY A 133 -28.11 14.75 -11.39
C GLY A 133 -26.81 14.49 -12.16
N ASN A 134 -26.78 14.88 -13.44
CA ASN A 134 -25.65 14.57 -14.33
C ASN A 134 -24.83 15.83 -14.71
N ARG A 135 -25.03 16.95 -14.03
CA ARG A 135 -24.29 18.18 -14.32
C ARG A 135 -22.81 18.01 -13.96
N LEU A 136 -21.96 18.31 -14.90
CA LEU A 136 -20.50 18.33 -14.81
C LEU A 136 -20.01 19.77 -14.87
N PRO A 137 -18.76 20.07 -14.49
CA PRO A 137 -18.18 21.39 -14.66
C PRO A 137 -18.15 21.75 -16.16
N GLU A 138 -18.92 22.77 -16.54
CA GLU A 138 -18.97 23.34 -17.91
C GLU A 138 -18.15 24.65 -17.98
N ALA A 139 -18.09 25.38 -16.87
CA ALA A 139 -17.31 26.60 -16.73
C ALA A 139 -16.00 26.34 -15.96
N PRO A 140 -14.95 27.13 -16.24
CA PRO A 140 -13.67 26.99 -15.54
C PRO A 140 -13.74 27.22 -14.02
N ASP A 141 -14.75 27.98 -13.55
CA ASP A 141 -15.01 28.30 -12.14
C ASP A 141 -15.94 27.29 -11.44
N GLU A 142 -16.22 26.14 -12.06
CA GLU A 142 -17.07 25.10 -11.49
C GLU A 142 -16.24 23.94 -10.96
N VAL A 143 -16.75 23.32 -9.86
CA VAL A 143 -16.09 22.21 -9.18
C VAL A 143 -17.09 21.12 -8.77
N VAL A 144 -16.62 19.86 -8.79
CA VAL A 144 -17.32 18.72 -8.20
C VAL A 144 -16.58 18.30 -6.95
N LEU A 145 -17.31 18.08 -5.85
CA LEU A 145 -16.75 17.64 -4.58
C LEU A 145 -16.91 16.12 -4.37
N SER A 146 -16.04 15.50 -3.60
CA SER A 146 -16.26 14.14 -3.11
C SER A 146 -17.27 14.14 -1.98
N GLN A 147 -18.06 13.07 -1.85
CA GLN A 147 -19.01 12.91 -0.75
C GLN A 147 -18.30 12.90 0.61
N GLN A 148 -17.10 12.34 0.69
CA GLN A 148 -16.30 12.32 1.91
C GLN A 148 -15.92 13.74 2.36
N PHE A 149 -15.46 14.56 1.42
CA PHE A 149 -15.11 15.96 1.71
C PHE A 149 -16.35 16.76 2.14
N VAL A 150 -17.49 16.56 1.44
CA VAL A 150 -18.74 17.23 1.82
C VAL A 150 -19.15 16.91 3.26
N ARG A 151 -19.06 15.65 3.69
CA ARG A 151 -19.34 15.30 5.10
C ARG A 151 -18.39 16.00 6.07
N LYS A 152 -17.12 16.15 5.70
CA LYS A 152 -16.10 16.79 6.53
C LYS A 152 -16.27 18.30 6.64
N ALA A 153 -16.54 18.97 5.51
CA ALA A 153 -16.56 20.44 5.44
C ALA A 153 -17.96 21.05 5.61
N TYR A 154 -18.98 20.34 5.15
CA TYR A 154 -20.36 20.84 5.15
C TYR A 154 -21.28 20.08 6.12
N GLY A 155 -20.84 18.93 6.66
CA GLY A 155 -21.68 18.08 7.50
C GLY A 155 -22.92 17.58 6.77
N ASN A 156 -24.10 18.01 7.21
CA ASN A 156 -25.40 17.68 6.59
C ASN A 156 -25.93 18.75 5.63
N ARG A 157 -25.19 19.83 5.40
CA ARG A 157 -25.60 20.91 4.48
C ARG A 157 -25.49 20.46 3.04
N ASN A 158 -26.39 21.00 2.20
CA ASN A 158 -26.28 20.84 0.76
C ASN A 158 -25.17 21.76 0.23
N PRO A 159 -24.09 21.23 -0.38
CA PRO A 159 -22.99 22.04 -0.88
C PRO A 159 -23.28 22.70 -2.24
N ILE A 160 -24.36 22.29 -2.95
CA ILE A 160 -24.63 22.76 -4.31
C ILE A 160 -24.90 24.26 -4.34
N GLY A 161 -24.18 24.95 -5.21
CA GLY A 161 -24.24 26.41 -5.34
C GLY A 161 -23.38 27.18 -4.35
N SER A 162 -22.79 26.53 -3.35
CA SER A 162 -21.79 27.18 -2.48
C SER A 162 -20.51 27.46 -3.23
N VAL A 163 -19.76 28.43 -2.72
CA VAL A 163 -18.47 28.84 -3.28
C VAL A 163 -17.36 28.36 -2.35
N ILE A 164 -16.32 27.78 -2.93
CA ILE A 164 -15.06 27.47 -2.27
C ILE A 164 -14.00 28.45 -2.76
N HIS A 165 -13.18 28.97 -1.84
CA HIS A 165 -12.13 29.89 -2.15
C HIS A 165 -10.77 29.17 -2.15
N LEU A 166 -9.98 29.35 -3.22
CA LEU A 166 -8.66 28.75 -3.36
C LEU A 166 -7.61 29.69 -2.80
N SER A 167 -6.91 29.26 -1.74
CA SER A 167 -5.95 30.12 -1.03
C SER A 167 -4.73 30.50 -1.88
N ASN A 168 -4.31 29.63 -2.81
CA ASN A 168 -3.22 29.91 -3.74
C ASN A 168 -3.56 29.50 -5.18
N PRO A 169 -4.24 30.37 -5.93
CA PRO A 169 -4.68 30.04 -7.29
C PRO A 169 -3.52 29.90 -8.32
N LYS A 170 -2.36 30.49 -8.05
CA LYS A 170 -1.17 30.40 -8.93
C LYS A 170 -0.60 28.97 -9.03
N ILE A 171 -0.87 28.10 -8.06
CA ILE A 171 -0.47 26.70 -8.14
C ILE A 171 -1.22 25.96 -9.26
N ILE A 172 -2.46 26.37 -9.52
CA ILE A 172 -3.33 25.71 -10.48
C ILE A 172 -3.21 26.30 -11.87
N SER A 173 -3.13 27.64 -11.99
CA SER A 173 -3.14 28.32 -13.28
C SER A 173 -2.41 29.66 -13.28
N GLU A 174 -1.89 30.05 -14.46
CA GLU A 174 -1.34 31.40 -14.71
C GLU A 174 -2.43 32.47 -14.69
N ASN A 175 -3.68 32.11 -15.05
CA ASN A 175 -4.88 32.96 -14.94
C ASN A 175 -5.73 32.52 -13.75
N PRO A 176 -5.49 33.10 -12.55
CA PRO A 176 -6.01 32.55 -11.33
C PRO A 176 -7.50 32.84 -11.13
N ILE A 177 -8.30 31.78 -11.14
CA ILE A 177 -9.67 31.78 -10.60
C ILE A 177 -9.55 31.47 -9.12
N GLN A 178 -10.08 32.33 -8.25
CA GLN A 178 -10.03 32.15 -6.79
C GLN A 178 -11.28 31.46 -6.26
N ASP A 179 -12.44 31.74 -6.86
CA ASP A 179 -13.73 31.28 -6.38
C ASP A 179 -14.32 30.23 -7.30
N PHE A 180 -14.64 29.07 -6.74
CA PHE A 180 -15.22 27.96 -7.47
C PHE A 180 -16.60 27.61 -6.93
N ARG A 181 -17.57 27.54 -7.83
CA ARG A 181 -18.94 27.16 -7.49
C ARG A 181 -19.12 25.65 -7.53
N VAL A 182 -19.65 25.09 -6.47
CA VAL A 182 -19.95 23.66 -6.36
C VAL A 182 -21.18 23.33 -7.21
N VAL A 183 -21.00 22.49 -8.25
CA VAL A 183 -22.07 22.10 -9.16
C VAL A 183 -22.58 20.69 -8.93
N ASN A 184 -21.77 19.79 -8.38
CA ASN A 184 -22.19 18.42 -8.10
C ASN A 184 -21.33 17.79 -6.98
N VAL A 185 -21.76 16.60 -6.55
CA VAL A 185 -21.02 15.75 -5.60
C VAL A 185 -20.90 14.36 -6.19
N VAL A 186 -19.67 13.83 -6.27
CA VAL A 186 -19.44 12.45 -6.67
C VAL A 186 -19.56 11.53 -5.47
N LYS A 187 -20.29 10.42 -5.65
CA LYS A 187 -20.40 9.38 -4.63
C LYS A 187 -19.03 8.77 -4.32
N ASP A 188 -18.74 8.57 -3.03
CA ASP A 188 -17.50 7.92 -2.61
C ASP A 188 -17.36 6.54 -3.27
N ASN A 189 -16.11 6.15 -3.51
CA ASN A 189 -15.81 4.78 -3.90
C ASN A 189 -15.69 3.93 -2.63
N ASP A 190 -16.61 2.98 -2.47
CA ASP A 190 -16.61 2.09 -1.30
C ASP A 190 -15.37 1.16 -1.25
N LEU A 191 -14.62 1.09 -2.36
CA LEU A 191 -13.46 0.21 -2.49
C LEU A 191 -12.13 0.90 -2.14
N ARG A 192 -12.07 2.25 -2.11
CA ARG A 192 -10.85 3.01 -1.84
C ARG A 192 -11.01 3.91 -0.62
N ILE A 193 -9.95 4.01 0.18
CA ILE A 193 -9.95 4.85 1.37
C ILE A 193 -9.80 6.33 1.00
N ARG A 194 -9.02 6.64 -0.04
CA ARG A 194 -8.69 8.02 -0.39
C ARG A 194 -8.77 8.27 -1.89
N GLU A 195 -9.60 9.24 -2.25
CA GLU A 195 -9.70 9.80 -3.59
C GLU A 195 -9.47 11.33 -3.53
N ALA A 196 -9.55 11.99 -4.70
CA ALA A 196 -9.54 13.45 -4.70
C ALA A 196 -10.76 13.99 -3.96
N ASP A 197 -10.56 15.07 -3.22
CA ASP A 197 -11.62 15.79 -2.50
C ASP A 197 -12.39 16.72 -3.45
N CYS A 198 -11.67 17.32 -4.44
CA CYS A 198 -12.20 18.26 -5.41
C CYS A 198 -11.79 17.87 -6.83
N TYR A 199 -12.70 18.05 -7.77
CA TYR A 199 -12.49 17.80 -9.20
C TYR A 199 -12.78 19.07 -9.99
N PHE A 200 -11.72 19.66 -10.58
CA PHE A 200 -11.77 20.84 -11.42
C PHE A 200 -11.78 20.47 -12.91
N SER A 201 -12.12 21.40 -13.79
CA SER A 201 -11.81 21.23 -15.21
C SER A 201 -10.30 21.17 -15.41
N TYR A 202 -9.79 20.20 -16.20
CA TYR A 202 -8.36 20.11 -16.51
C TYR A 202 -7.83 21.36 -17.26
N GLU A 203 -8.70 22.08 -17.94
CA GLU A 203 -8.34 23.26 -18.72
C GLU A 203 -7.74 24.40 -17.89
N ILE A 204 -8.08 24.46 -16.59
CA ILE A 204 -7.50 25.47 -15.70
C ILE A 204 -6.10 25.08 -15.20
N LEU A 205 -5.65 23.85 -15.41
CA LEU A 205 -4.38 23.32 -14.94
C LEU A 205 -3.28 23.49 -16.01
N SER A 206 -2.71 24.69 -16.12
CA SER A 206 -1.73 24.98 -17.16
C SER A 206 -0.37 24.30 -16.97
N ASN A 207 0.02 24.01 -15.73
CA ASN A 207 1.36 23.52 -15.39
C ASN A 207 1.42 22.07 -14.91
N GLU A 208 0.30 21.34 -14.96
CA GLU A 208 0.27 19.97 -14.47
C GLU A 208 0.50 18.92 -15.59
N ALA A 209 1.10 17.83 -15.18
CA ALA A 209 1.20 16.64 -16.00
C ALA A 209 -0.17 15.94 -16.10
N LEU A 210 -0.65 15.76 -17.33
CA LEU A 210 -1.95 15.18 -17.63
C LEU A 210 -1.81 13.76 -18.17
N SER A 211 -2.65 12.87 -17.68
CA SER A 211 -2.83 11.53 -18.22
C SER A 211 -3.99 11.52 -19.19
N VAL A 212 -3.81 10.85 -20.30
CA VAL A 212 -4.86 10.63 -21.31
C VAL A 212 -5.18 9.15 -21.37
N GLU A 213 -6.45 8.81 -21.23
CA GLU A 213 -6.96 7.44 -21.34
C GLU A 213 -8.16 7.41 -22.31
N GLY A 214 -8.53 6.22 -22.76
CA GLY A 214 -9.68 6.07 -23.65
C GLY A 214 -10.04 4.61 -23.87
N TYR A 215 -10.99 4.35 -24.75
CA TYR A 215 -11.35 3.00 -25.18
C TYR A 215 -10.90 2.74 -26.62
N LEU A 216 -10.39 1.53 -26.86
CA LEU A 216 -10.18 1.03 -28.20
C LEU A 216 -11.54 0.77 -28.86
N SER A 217 -11.75 1.29 -30.09
CA SER A 217 -12.97 0.98 -30.86
C SER A 217 -13.05 -0.53 -31.13
N PRO A 218 -14.27 -1.14 -31.11
CA PRO A 218 -14.43 -2.58 -31.38
C PRO A 218 -13.94 -3.02 -32.76
N GLU A 219 -13.92 -2.09 -33.72
CA GLU A 219 -13.58 -2.37 -35.13
C GLU A 219 -12.09 -2.16 -35.42
N THR A 220 -11.29 -1.72 -34.46
CA THR A 220 -9.88 -1.34 -34.67
C THR A 220 -8.97 -2.15 -33.75
N ASP A 221 -7.83 -2.56 -34.24
CA ASP A 221 -6.76 -3.15 -33.44
C ASP A 221 -5.78 -2.08 -32.94
N ILE A 222 -5.03 -2.40 -31.88
CA ILE A 222 -4.11 -1.45 -31.23
C ILE A 222 -2.96 -1.02 -32.15
N GLU A 223 -2.54 -1.88 -33.09
CA GLU A 223 -1.46 -1.55 -34.03
C GLU A 223 -1.93 -0.48 -35.03
N THR A 224 -3.15 -0.63 -35.54
CA THR A 224 -3.76 0.36 -36.42
C THR A 224 -4.03 1.68 -35.69
N LEU A 225 -4.50 1.62 -34.44
CA LEU A 225 -4.64 2.82 -33.61
C LEU A 225 -3.30 3.54 -33.42
N ASN A 226 -2.24 2.81 -33.10
CA ASN A 226 -0.92 3.42 -32.91
C ASN A 226 -0.36 4.04 -34.20
N LYS A 227 -0.63 3.48 -35.37
CA LYS A 227 -0.31 4.13 -36.65
C LYS A 227 -1.08 5.42 -36.85
N ASN A 228 -2.37 5.43 -36.48
CA ASN A 228 -3.18 6.64 -36.56
C ASN A 228 -2.67 7.72 -35.57
N LEU A 229 -2.28 7.33 -34.37
CA LEU A 229 -1.72 8.24 -33.35
C LEU A 229 -0.37 8.84 -33.79
N GLN A 230 0.46 8.13 -34.52
CA GLN A 230 1.71 8.67 -35.08
C GLN A 230 1.49 9.86 -36.01
N SER A 231 0.33 9.96 -36.64
CA SER A 231 0.00 11.13 -37.49
C SER A 231 -0.24 12.42 -36.68
N VAL A 232 -0.44 12.30 -35.36
CA VAL A 232 -0.66 13.41 -34.42
C VAL A 232 0.67 13.77 -33.73
N ALA A 233 1.72 13.98 -34.51
CA ALA A 233 3.03 14.34 -33.96
C ALA A 233 3.16 15.86 -33.69
N TRP A 234 3.97 16.22 -32.68
CA TRP A 234 4.34 17.61 -32.37
C TRP A 234 5.79 17.73 -31.88
N GLN A 235 6.26 18.95 -31.78
CA GLN A 235 7.59 19.23 -31.22
C GLN A 235 7.50 19.46 -29.71
N ARG A 236 8.35 18.75 -28.96
CA ARG A 236 8.58 18.92 -27.53
C ARG A 236 10.08 18.97 -27.28
N ASP A 237 10.56 20.09 -26.73
CA ASP A 237 11.97 20.22 -26.34
C ASP A 237 12.95 19.75 -27.44
N GLU A 238 12.79 20.26 -28.66
CA GLU A 238 13.57 19.97 -29.90
C GLU A 238 13.38 18.55 -30.50
N HIS A 239 12.57 17.70 -29.89
CA HIS A 239 12.27 16.34 -30.41
C HIS A 239 10.84 16.25 -30.95
N THR A 240 10.71 15.49 -32.05
CA THR A 240 9.37 15.14 -32.54
C THR A 240 8.84 13.98 -31.71
N VAL A 241 7.75 14.23 -30.99
CA VAL A 241 7.06 13.23 -30.15
C VAL A 241 5.69 12.91 -30.73
N HIS A 242 5.18 11.73 -30.42
CA HIS A 242 3.85 11.30 -30.83
C HIS A 242 3.18 10.50 -29.70
N PRO A 243 1.84 10.48 -29.63
CA PRO A 243 1.14 9.64 -28.68
C PRO A 243 1.23 8.16 -29.07
N CYS A 244 1.24 7.30 -28.06
CA CYS A 244 1.24 5.85 -28.23
C CYS A 244 0.29 5.22 -27.21
N ALA A 245 -0.58 4.33 -27.67
CA ALA A 245 -1.59 3.69 -26.84
C ALA A 245 -1.12 2.32 -26.32
N TYR A 246 -1.38 2.07 -25.04
CA TYR A 246 -1.11 0.82 -24.36
C TYR A 246 -2.35 0.35 -23.60
N PHE A 247 -2.62 -0.95 -23.57
CA PHE A 247 -3.69 -1.49 -22.73
C PHE A 247 -3.36 -1.28 -21.24
N THR A 248 -4.27 -0.61 -20.52
CA THR A 248 -4.10 -0.35 -19.08
C THR A 248 -4.30 -1.58 -18.23
N MET A 249 -5.20 -2.48 -18.65
CA MET A 249 -5.63 -3.65 -17.91
C MET A 249 -5.45 -4.96 -18.65
N ARG A 250 -4.43 -5.04 -19.49
CA ARG A 250 -4.01 -6.36 -19.92
C ARG A 250 -3.58 -7.09 -18.65
N GLN A 251 -4.30 -8.17 -18.31
CA GLN A 251 -4.03 -9.02 -17.14
C GLN A 251 -2.52 -9.10 -16.96
N ASP A 252 -2.03 -8.37 -15.95
CA ASP A 252 -0.61 -8.35 -15.70
C ASP A 252 -0.25 -9.76 -15.25
N LYS A 253 0.49 -10.49 -16.10
CA LYS A 253 0.92 -11.86 -15.79
C LYS A 253 1.68 -11.92 -14.45
N ALA A 254 2.26 -10.80 -14.05
CA ALA A 254 2.91 -10.65 -12.75
C ALA A 254 1.87 -10.64 -11.61
N TRP A 255 0.75 -9.92 -11.77
CA TRP A 255 -0.34 -9.92 -10.77
C TRP A 255 -0.98 -11.30 -10.63
N GLU A 256 -1.27 -12.01 -11.74
CA GLU A 256 -1.83 -13.37 -11.66
C GLU A 256 -0.90 -14.34 -10.91
N LYS A 257 0.41 -14.26 -11.16
CA LYS A 257 1.40 -15.05 -10.41
C LYS A 257 1.47 -14.64 -8.95
N ALA A 258 1.47 -13.33 -8.65
CA ALA A 258 1.47 -12.81 -7.29
C ALA A 258 0.21 -13.21 -6.52
N LYS A 259 -0.97 -13.13 -7.15
CA LYS A 259 -2.25 -13.59 -6.59
C LYS A 259 -2.20 -15.06 -6.18
N LEU A 260 -1.72 -15.92 -7.08
CA LEU A 260 -1.58 -17.35 -6.80
C LEU A 260 -0.60 -17.61 -5.65
N ALA A 261 0.54 -16.90 -5.62
CA ALA A 261 1.52 -17.03 -4.55
C ALA A 261 0.95 -16.59 -3.19
N ILE A 262 0.25 -15.47 -3.14
CA ILE A 262 -0.37 -14.94 -1.91
C ILE A 262 -1.46 -15.90 -1.39
N LEU A 263 -2.33 -16.41 -2.27
CA LEU A 263 -3.36 -17.39 -1.92
C LEU A 263 -2.74 -18.72 -1.46
N PHE A 264 -1.66 -19.16 -2.10
CA PHE A 264 -0.93 -20.36 -1.69
C PHE A 264 -0.35 -20.19 -0.27
N VAL A 265 0.33 -19.08 0.01
CA VAL A 265 0.88 -18.77 1.33
C VAL A 265 -0.21 -18.75 2.40
N ALA A 266 -1.35 -18.10 2.14
CA ALA A 266 -2.47 -18.06 3.06
C ALA A 266 -3.09 -19.46 3.29
N SER A 267 -3.15 -20.29 2.24
CA SER A 267 -3.66 -21.66 2.35
C SER A 267 -2.79 -22.54 3.23
N LEU A 268 -1.46 -22.35 3.24
CA LEU A 268 -0.55 -23.08 4.14
C LEU A 268 -0.86 -22.82 5.61
N ILE A 269 -1.22 -21.57 5.98
CA ILE A 269 -1.61 -21.23 7.36
C ILE A 269 -2.96 -21.84 7.72
N LEU A 270 -3.94 -21.77 6.82
CA LEU A 270 -5.23 -22.44 7.02
C LEU A 270 -5.05 -23.95 7.19
N ILE A 271 -4.23 -24.58 6.36
CA ILE A 271 -3.91 -26.01 6.45
C ILE A 271 -3.21 -26.34 7.78
N SER A 272 -2.28 -25.52 8.22
CA SER A 272 -1.61 -25.70 9.53
C SER A 272 -2.61 -25.63 10.69
N GLY A 273 -3.52 -24.64 10.69
CA GLY A 273 -4.60 -24.56 11.68
C GLY A 273 -5.56 -25.74 11.63
N LEU A 274 -5.94 -26.19 10.41
CA LEU A 274 -6.79 -27.36 10.20
C LEU A 274 -6.11 -28.65 10.69
N ILE A 275 -4.83 -28.83 10.43
CA ILE A 275 -4.06 -29.98 10.92
C ILE A 275 -4.11 -30.06 12.47
N ASN A 276 -3.92 -28.93 13.16
CA ASN A 276 -4.05 -28.89 14.62
C ASN A 276 -5.43 -29.30 15.08
N PHE A 277 -6.45 -28.81 14.41
CA PHE A 277 -7.83 -29.15 14.68
C PHE A 277 -8.13 -30.65 14.44
N LEU A 278 -7.69 -31.18 13.30
CA LEU A 278 -7.87 -32.59 12.96
C LEU A 278 -7.10 -33.54 13.92
N LYS A 279 -5.89 -33.16 14.31
CA LYS A 279 -5.12 -33.91 15.34
C LYS A 279 -5.91 -34.03 16.63
N PHE A 280 -6.51 -32.94 17.10
CA PHE A 280 -7.34 -32.97 18.30
C PHE A 280 -8.55 -33.88 18.14
N ILE A 281 -9.29 -33.78 17.02
CA ILE A 281 -10.45 -34.63 16.75
C ILE A 281 -10.05 -36.11 16.79
N ILE A 282 -8.99 -36.48 16.08
CA ILE A 282 -8.50 -37.86 16.03
C ILE A 282 -8.06 -38.30 17.41
N GLN A 283 -7.34 -37.46 18.16
CA GLN A 283 -6.92 -37.78 19.52
C GLN A 283 -8.11 -38.00 20.46
N MET A 284 -9.12 -37.13 20.38
CA MET A 284 -10.36 -37.25 21.17
C MET A 284 -11.09 -38.58 20.86
N PHE A 285 -11.13 -38.96 19.58
CA PHE A 285 -11.69 -40.22 19.16
C PHE A 285 -10.92 -41.40 19.77
N TYR A 286 -9.58 -41.39 19.69
CA TYR A 286 -8.77 -42.49 20.28
C TYR A 286 -8.90 -42.59 21.80
N ASN A 287 -8.97 -41.48 22.51
CA ASN A 287 -9.14 -41.51 23.98
C ASN A 287 -10.49 -42.08 24.41
N ARG A 288 -11.47 -42.09 23.51
CA ARG A 288 -12.82 -42.57 23.78
C ARG A 288 -13.14 -43.92 23.09
N GLN A 289 -12.16 -44.56 22.49
CA GLN A 289 -12.38 -45.86 21.79
C GLN A 289 -13.05 -46.90 22.67
N ARG A 290 -12.65 -46.97 23.97
CA ARG A 290 -13.29 -47.91 24.91
C ARG A 290 -14.76 -47.60 25.16
N GLU A 291 -15.14 -46.35 25.33
CA GLU A 291 -16.53 -45.93 25.50
C GLU A 291 -17.35 -46.24 24.25
N VAL A 292 -16.80 -45.96 23.07
CA VAL A 292 -17.43 -46.26 21.77
C VAL A 292 -17.60 -47.76 21.57
N ALA A 293 -16.59 -48.56 21.94
CA ALA A 293 -16.67 -50.02 21.87
C ALA A 293 -17.73 -50.58 22.82
N LEU A 294 -17.81 -50.12 24.07
CA LEU A 294 -18.85 -50.50 25.03
C LEU A 294 -20.25 -50.16 24.54
N ARG A 295 -20.47 -48.99 23.98
CA ARG A 295 -21.75 -48.58 23.39
C ARG A 295 -22.16 -49.49 22.22
N LYS A 296 -21.18 -49.90 21.40
CA LYS A 296 -21.40 -50.89 20.32
C LYS A 296 -21.82 -52.27 20.88
N CYS A 297 -21.16 -52.73 21.96
CA CYS A 297 -21.54 -53.98 22.63
C CYS A 297 -22.96 -53.94 23.23
N MET A 298 -23.40 -52.74 23.69
CA MET A 298 -24.75 -52.50 24.19
C MET A 298 -25.80 -52.27 23.10
N GLY A 299 -25.48 -52.51 21.82
CA GLY A 299 -26.42 -52.45 20.72
C GLY A 299 -26.62 -51.06 20.11
N SER A 300 -25.76 -50.08 20.39
CA SER A 300 -25.86 -48.76 19.75
C SER A 300 -25.59 -48.86 18.25
N GLU A 301 -26.48 -48.32 17.44
CA GLU A 301 -26.28 -48.20 15.99
C GLU A 301 -25.06 -47.30 15.66
N ILE A 302 -24.35 -47.65 14.59
CA ILE A 302 -23.20 -46.91 14.10
C ILE A 302 -23.59 -45.47 13.70
N LYS A 303 -24.83 -45.30 13.20
CA LYS A 303 -25.40 -43.97 12.87
C LYS A 303 -25.48 -43.06 14.11
N GLY A 304 -25.86 -43.58 15.29
CA GLY A 304 -25.92 -42.83 16.53
C GLY A 304 -24.53 -42.41 17.03
N LEU A 305 -23.51 -43.26 16.87
CA LEU A 305 -22.12 -42.94 17.21
C LEU A 305 -21.55 -41.90 16.27
N PHE A 306 -21.84 -42.00 14.98
CA PHE A 306 -21.45 -40.99 14.00
C PHE A 306 -22.08 -39.62 14.33
N LEU A 307 -23.38 -39.58 14.63
CA LEU A 307 -24.09 -38.35 14.94
C LEU A 307 -23.57 -37.68 16.22
N LEU A 308 -23.16 -38.46 17.22
CA LEU A 308 -22.54 -37.92 18.45
C LEU A 308 -21.20 -37.25 18.16
N LEU A 309 -20.30 -37.91 17.42
CA LEU A 309 -18.99 -37.36 17.06
C LEU A 309 -19.13 -36.17 16.11
N PHE A 310 -20.06 -36.24 15.19
CA PHE A 310 -20.40 -35.11 14.35
C PHE A 310 -20.83 -33.90 15.15
N ALA A 311 -21.71 -34.05 16.13
CA ALA A 311 -22.16 -32.97 16.99
C ALA A 311 -20.99 -32.32 17.78
N GLU A 312 -20.03 -33.14 18.22
CA GLU A 312 -18.82 -32.60 18.89
C GLU A 312 -17.97 -31.77 17.96
N VAL A 313 -17.70 -32.24 16.74
CA VAL A 313 -16.92 -31.49 15.74
C VAL A 313 -17.65 -30.25 15.27
N PHE A 314 -18.96 -30.35 15.06
CA PHE A 314 -19.81 -29.21 14.70
C PHE A 314 -19.74 -28.09 15.75
N TRP A 315 -19.84 -28.43 17.05
CA TRP A 315 -19.69 -27.44 18.13
C TRP A 315 -18.30 -26.77 18.11
N MET A 316 -17.26 -27.57 17.98
CA MET A 316 -15.91 -27.04 17.94
C MET A 316 -15.65 -26.13 16.73
N MET A 317 -16.12 -26.56 15.54
CA MET A 317 -16.04 -25.73 14.35
C MET A 317 -16.83 -24.42 14.48
N SER A 318 -18.02 -24.48 15.10
CA SER A 318 -18.84 -23.29 15.36
C SER A 318 -18.16 -22.35 16.34
N ILE A 319 -17.50 -22.86 17.38
CA ILE A 319 -16.70 -22.08 18.31
C ILE A 319 -15.51 -21.43 17.58
N ALA A 320 -14.80 -22.21 16.75
CA ALA A 320 -13.69 -21.67 15.94
C ALA A 320 -14.15 -20.60 14.98
N PHE A 321 -15.32 -20.78 14.36
CA PHE A 321 -15.92 -19.76 13.49
C PHE A 321 -16.27 -18.47 14.26
N LEU A 322 -16.95 -18.57 15.41
CA LEU A 322 -17.27 -17.38 16.23
C LEU A 322 -16.00 -16.66 16.71
N LEU A 323 -14.98 -17.43 17.14
CA LEU A 323 -13.67 -16.86 17.49
C LEU A 323 -13.03 -16.17 16.28
N SER A 324 -13.18 -16.71 15.08
CA SER A 324 -12.62 -16.09 13.87
C SER A 324 -13.28 -14.74 13.57
N LEU A 325 -14.58 -14.58 13.81
CA LEU A 325 -15.28 -13.29 13.67
C LEU A 325 -14.67 -12.24 14.63
N MET A 326 -14.54 -12.59 15.91
CA MET A 326 -13.94 -11.70 16.93
C MET A 326 -12.49 -11.34 16.60
N LEU A 327 -11.66 -12.32 16.22
CA LEU A 327 -10.28 -12.10 15.87
C LEU A 327 -10.13 -11.20 14.62
N THR A 328 -11.06 -11.26 13.69
CA THR A 328 -11.08 -10.39 12.51
C THR A 328 -11.27 -8.92 12.89
N GLU A 329 -12.20 -8.62 13.80
CA GLU A 329 -12.40 -7.24 14.28
C GLU A 329 -11.15 -6.70 14.98
N VAL A 330 -10.53 -7.52 15.82
CA VAL A 330 -9.28 -7.15 16.50
C VAL A 330 -8.15 -6.94 15.48
N ALA A 331 -8.01 -7.83 14.50
CA ALA A 331 -6.97 -7.71 13.47
C ALA A 331 -7.13 -6.46 12.61
N ILE A 332 -8.36 -6.12 12.21
CA ILE A 332 -8.66 -4.91 11.44
C ILE A 332 -8.36 -3.65 12.27
N ASN A 333 -8.79 -3.61 13.52
CA ASN A 333 -8.54 -2.46 14.41
C ASN A 333 -7.03 -2.23 14.63
N ILE A 334 -6.26 -3.32 14.84
CA ILE A 334 -4.79 -3.24 14.92
C ILE A 334 -4.22 -2.73 13.58
N ALA A 335 -4.68 -3.27 12.45
CA ALA A 335 -4.20 -2.86 11.13
C ALA A 335 -4.49 -1.37 10.86
N GLU A 336 -5.68 -0.88 11.16
CA GLU A 336 -6.07 0.52 10.99
C GLU A 336 -5.29 1.48 11.90
N THR A 337 -4.86 1.01 13.08
CA THR A 337 -4.11 1.81 14.05
C THR A 337 -2.63 1.93 13.70
N TYR A 338 -2.00 0.83 13.26
CA TYR A 338 -0.54 0.75 13.13
C TYR A 338 -0.03 0.76 11.70
N ILE A 339 -0.88 0.51 10.70
CA ILE A 339 -0.45 0.50 9.30
C ILE A 339 -0.95 1.77 8.62
N PRO A 340 -0.07 2.62 8.05
CA PRO A 340 -0.48 3.81 7.30
C PRO A 340 -1.20 3.38 6.01
N MET A 341 -2.52 3.39 6.04
CA MET A 341 -3.39 2.81 5.01
C MET A 341 -3.85 3.80 3.94
N HIS A 342 -2.98 4.69 3.46
CA HIS A 342 -3.41 5.74 2.52
C HIS A 342 -3.92 5.20 1.18
N ASP A 343 -3.48 4.02 0.75
CA ASP A 343 -3.79 3.44 -0.56
C ASP A 343 -4.44 2.04 -0.51
N LEU A 344 -4.77 1.54 0.68
CA LEU A 344 -5.42 0.23 0.81
C LEU A 344 -6.93 0.30 0.59
N PRO A 345 -7.56 -0.79 0.14
CA PRO A 345 -9.01 -0.88 0.04
C PRO A 345 -9.66 -0.74 1.42
N LYS A 346 -10.83 -0.11 1.46
CA LYS A 346 -11.61 0.01 2.69
C LYS A 346 -12.07 -1.38 3.17
N PHE A 347 -11.85 -1.69 4.45
CA PHE A 347 -12.30 -2.95 5.02
C PHE A 347 -13.82 -3.00 5.14
N SER A 348 -14.42 -4.08 4.62
CA SER A 348 -15.83 -4.38 4.76
C SER A 348 -16.01 -5.64 5.61
N LEU A 349 -16.40 -5.47 6.87
CA LEU A 349 -16.66 -6.60 7.79
C LEU A 349 -17.65 -7.60 7.19
N ALA A 350 -18.74 -7.12 6.58
CA ALA A 350 -19.75 -7.99 5.97
C ALA A 350 -19.16 -8.87 4.84
N ALA A 351 -18.29 -8.29 4.01
CA ALA A 351 -17.62 -9.04 2.94
C ALA A 351 -16.66 -10.09 3.52
N ILE A 352 -15.86 -9.74 4.53
CA ILE A 352 -14.92 -10.67 5.18
C ILE A 352 -15.69 -11.79 5.88
N TYR A 353 -16.76 -11.49 6.61
CA TYR A 353 -17.61 -12.49 7.27
C TYR A 353 -18.25 -13.45 6.27
N SER A 354 -18.66 -12.97 5.11
CA SER A 354 -19.18 -13.83 4.05
C SER A 354 -18.12 -14.82 3.53
N VAL A 355 -16.87 -14.39 3.43
CA VAL A 355 -15.74 -15.26 3.07
C VAL A 355 -15.49 -16.30 4.17
N GLN A 356 -15.44 -15.88 5.43
CA GLN A 356 -15.26 -16.80 6.57
C GLN A 356 -16.37 -17.85 6.64
N PHE A 357 -17.61 -17.44 6.40
CA PHE A 357 -18.74 -18.38 6.36
C PHE A 357 -18.58 -19.40 5.23
N ARG A 358 -18.17 -18.99 4.04
CA ARG A 358 -17.88 -19.91 2.92
C ARG A 358 -16.77 -20.90 3.26
N ILE A 359 -15.69 -20.44 3.92
CA ILE A 359 -14.60 -21.31 4.38
C ILE A 359 -15.13 -22.30 5.42
N TYR A 360 -15.91 -21.84 6.40
CA TYR A 360 -16.53 -22.70 7.42
C TYR A 360 -17.36 -23.81 6.78
N VAL A 361 -18.23 -23.48 5.83
CA VAL A 361 -19.06 -24.46 5.10
C VAL A 361 -18.19 -25.44 4.28
N ALA A 362 -17.12 -24.95 3.65
CA ALA A 362 -16.21 -25.80 2.88
C ALA A 362 -15.37 -26.76 3.75
N LEU A 363 -15.04 -26.37 4.98
CA LEU A 363 -14.28 -27.21 5.90
C LEU A 363 -15.15 -28.32 6.56
N LEU A 364 -16.47 -28.12 6.66
CA LEU A 364 -17.37 -29.12 7.26
C LEU A 364 -17.26 -30.51 6.63
N PRO A 365 -17.39 -30.69 5.29
CA PRO A 365 -17.25 -32.00 4.68
C PRO A 365 -15.87 -32.63 4.86
N ILE A 366 -14.80 -31.83 4.92
CA ILE A 366 -13.45 -32.34 5.17
C ILE A 366 -13.35 -32.94 6.57
N CYS A 367 -13.87 -32.25 7.57
CA CYS A 367 -13.89 -32.73 8.95
C CYS A 367 -14.79 -34.00 9.09
N MET A 368 -15.89 -34.04 8.33
CA MET A 368 -16.77 -35.22 8.25
C MET A 368 -16.06 -36.45 7.71
N LEU A 369 -15.32 -36.31 6.63
CA LEU A 369 -14.53 -37.41 6.04
C LEU A 369 -13.51 -37.94 7.04
N VAL A 370 -12.86 -37.08 7.79
CA VAL A 370 -11.85 -37.49 8.80
C VAL A 370 -12.50 -38.29 9.92
N ILE A 371 -13.73 -37.98 10.33
CA ILE A 371 -14.46 -38.74 11.35
C ILE A 371 -14.97 -40.06 10.78
N TRP A 372 -15.46 -40.04 9.54
CA TRP A 372 -16.05 -41.20 8.89
C TRP A 372 -15.06 -42.37 8.73
N PHE A 373 -13.78 -42.06 8.42
CA PHE A 373 -12.74 -43.06 8.19
C PHE A 373 -12.48 -43.96 9.41
N PRO A 374 -12.20 -43.47 10.62
CA PRO A 374 -12.03 -44.31 11.80
C PRO A 374 -13.31 -45.04 12.22
N ILE A 375 -14.49 -44.45 12.02
CA ILE A 375 -15.77 -45.12 12.32
C ILE A 375 -16.00 -46.32 11.37
N ARG A 376 -15.67 -46.15 10.07
CA ARG A 376 -15.75 -47.25 9.10
C ARG A 376 -14.81 -48.40 9.49
N ARG A 377 -13.60 -48.07 9.98
CA ARG A 377 -12.63 -49.08 10.46
C ARG A 377 -13.13 -49.85 11.69
N LEU A 378 -13.87 -49.19 12.60
CA LEU A 378 -14.53 -49.83 13.74
C LEU A 378 -15.55 -50.92 13.31
N ARG A 379 -16.03 -50.88 12.09
CA ARG A 379 -16.95 -51.91 11.54
C ARG A 379 -16.26 -53.24 11.25
N GLN A 380 -14.97 -53.19 10.90
CA GLN A 380 -14.24 -54.33 10.33
C GLN A 380 -13.29 -55.02 11.33
N VAL A 381 -12.97 -54.38 12.47
CA VAL A 381 -11.95 -54.87 13.40
C VAL A 381 -12.58 -55.37 14.70
N SER A 382 -12.08 -56.52 15.21
CA SER A 382 -12.53 -57.07 16.49
C SER A 382 -12.11 -56.16 17.66
N ILE A 383 -12.92 -56.12 18.72
CA ILE A 383 -12.75 -55.21 19.87
C ILE A 383 -11.42 -55.45 20.57
N ILE A 384 -10.93 -56.69 20.59
CA ILE A 384 -9.69 -57.11 21.27
C ILE A 384 -8.44 -56.56 20.56
N SER A 385 -8.43 -56.51 19.21
CA SER A 385 -7.31 -56.02 18.44
C SER A 385 -7.20 -54.46 18.45
N GLN A 386 -8.29 -53.77 18.77
CA GLN A 386 -8.30 -52.30 18.88
C GLN A 386 -7.63 -51.78 20.18
N ILE A 387 -7.67 -52.60 21.25
CA ILE A 387 -7.08 -52.22 22.55
C ILE A 387 -5.54 -52.26 22.49
N ASN A 388 -4.96 -53.12 21.65
CA ASN A 388 -3.52 -53.36 21.55
C ASN A 388 -2.76 -52.56 20.47
N ASN A 389 -3.45 -51.84 19.59
CA ASN A 389 -2.79 -51.26 18.41
C ASN A 389 -2.40 -49.78 18.60
N ASN A 390 -1.35 -49.53 19.41
CA ASN A 390 -0.82 -48.16 19.63
C ASN A 390 0.07 -47.66 18.49
N ARG A 391 0.58 -48.50 17.59
CA ARG A 391 1.65 -48.18 16.64
C ARG A 391 1.21 -47.18 15.54
N SER A 392 -0.01 -47.31 15.03
CA SER A 392 -0.51 -46.42 13.96
C SER A 392 -0.80 -44.99 14.43
N ARG A 393 -1.07 -44.83 15.71
CA ARG A 393 -1.31 -43.51 16.36
C ARG A 393 -0.08 -42.63 16.36
N HIS A 394 1.10 -43.18 16.66
CA HIS A 394 2.35 -42.44 16.74
C HIS A 394 2.82 -41.97 15.37
N ILE A 395 2.66 -42.81 14.33
CA ILE A 395 3.08 -42.46 12.95
C ILE A 395 2.27 -41.27 12.41
N PHE A 396 0.93 -41.31 12.51
CA PHE A 396 0.08 -40.24 12.03
C PHE A 396 0.39 -38.90 12.71
N ARG A 397 0.53 -38.89 14.06
CA ARG A 397 0.87 -37.71 14.82
C ARG A 397 2.24 -37.16 14.40
N SER A 398 3.22 -38.04 14.23
CA SER A 398 4.57 -37.65 13.82
C SER A 398 4.58 -37.01 12.43
N VAL A 399 3.93 -37.62 11.46
CA VAL A 399 3.83 -37.08 10.09
C VAL A 399 3.20 -35.69 10.08
N MET A 400 2.09 -35.51 10.82
CA MET A 400 1.43 -34.21 10.92
C MET A 400 2.30 -33.14 11.60
N MET A 401 3.09 -33.53 12.60
CA MET A 401 4.04 -32.60 13.26
C MET A 401 5.18 -32.21 12.30
N TRP A 402 5.74 -33.17 11.57
CA TRP A 402 6.79 -32.88 10.56
C TRP A 402 6.28 -31.91 9.49
N PHE A 403 5.07 -32.12 9.00
CA PHE A 403 4.47 -31.25 8.01
C PHE A 403 4.29 -29.82 8.53
N GLN A 404 3.79 -29.66 9.77
CA GLN A 404 3.66 -28.35 10.41
C GLN A 404 5.00 -27.67 10.64
N LEU A 405 6.01 -28.43 11.07
CA LEU A 405 7.36 -27.89 11.27
C LEU A 405 7.94 -27.40 9.93
N SER A 406 7.73 -28.17 8.85
CA SER A 406 8.17 -27.75 7.50
C SER A 406 7.50 -26.46 7.05
N ILE A 407 6.21 -26.27 7.29
CA ILE A 407 5.49 -25.01 7.03
C ILE A 407 6.08 -23.87 7.84
N SER A 408 6.36 -24.08 9.14
CA SER A 408 6.93 -23.06 10.00
C SER A 408 8.34 -22.66 9.57
N ILE A 409 9.19 -23.62 9.21
CA ILE A 409 10.53 -23.37 8.67
C ILE A 409 10.42 -22.54 7.37
N PHE A 410 9.49 -22.89 6.49
CA PHE A 410 9.24 -22.12 5.26
C PHE A 410 8.90 -20.66 5.56
N PHE A 411 7.99 -20.38 6.50
CA PHE A 411 7.64 -19.02 6.87
C PHE A 411 8.79 -18.25 7.52
N VAL A 412 9.51 -18.88 8.46
CA VAL A 412 10.63 -18.23 9.15
C VAL A 412 11.77 -17.93 8.17
N SER A 413 12.15 -18.90 7.34
CA SER A 413 13.23 -18.71 6.35
C SER A 413 12.83 -17.71 5.26
N GLY A 414 11.57 -17.74 4.79
CA GLY A 414 11.05 -16.79 3.83
C GLY A 414 11.03 -15.37 4.40
N THR A 415 10.58 -15.19 5.64
CA THR A 415 10.60 -13.88 6.32
C THR A 415 12.01 -13.36 6.49
N LEU A 416 12.94 -14.20 6.95
CA LEU A 416 14.33 -13.81 7.09
C LEU A 416 14.94 -13.42 5.74
N GLY A 417 14.67 -14.20 4.68
CA GLY A 417 15.11 -13.88 3.33
C GLY A 417 14.58 -12.54 2.82
N VAL A 418 13.28 -12.26 3.04
CA VAL A 418 12.68 -10.97 2.68
C VAL A 418 13.33 -9.81 3.45
N HIS A 419 13.54 -9.96 4.76
CA HIS A 419 14.21 -8.92 5.56
C HIS A 419 15.63 -8.67 5.08
N LEU A 420 16.44 -9.71 4.86
CA LEU A 420 17.82 -9.55 4.39
C LEU A 420 17.91 -8.88 3.01
N VAL A 421 17.04 -9.28 2.08
CA VAL A 421 17.01 -8.67 0.74
C VAL A 421 16.57 -7.21 0.80
N LEU A 422 15.54 -6.90 1.60
CA LEU A 422 15.05 -5.54 1.73
C LEU A 422 16.01 -4.65 2.51
N ASP A 423 16.68 -5.15 3.52
CA ASP A 423 17.74 -4.42 4.22
C ASP A 423 18.93 -4.14 3.30
N GLU A 424 19.30 -5.07 2.43
CA GLU A 424 20.36 -4.85 1.44
C GLU A 424 19.96 -3.80 0.40
N ILE A 425 18.69 -3.82 -0.06
CA ILE A 425 18.19 -2.89 -1.08
C ILE A 425 17.94 -1.50 -0.50
N TRP A 426 17.32 -1.42 0.67
CA TRP A 426 16.72 -0.20 1.20
C TRP A 426 17.33 0.29 2.52
N GLY A 427 18.11 -0.54 3.20
CA GLY A 427 18.64 -0.22 4.53
C GLY A 427 19.42 1.10 4.58
N HIS A 428 20.13 1.42 3.50
CA HIS A 428 20.92 2.64 3.37
C HIS A 428 20.48 3.54 2.20
N ALA A 429 19.23 3.38 1.73
CA ALA A 429 18.75 4.11 0.55
C ALA A 429 18.61 5.63 0.79
N TYR A 430 18.47 6.04 2.04
CA TYR A 430 18.21 7.45 2.41
C TYR A 430 19.37 8.11 3.13
N SER A 431 20.05 7.38 3.99
CA SER A 431 21.19 7.89 4.74
C SER A 431 22.06 6.74 5.27
N PRO A 432 23.35 6.97 5.55
CA PRO A 432 24.21 6.01 6.25
C PRO A 432 23.98 6.00 7.76
N LEU A 433 22.98 6.74 8.25
CA LEU A 433 22.65 6.87 9.67
C LEU A 433 22.07 5.56 10.22
N THR A 434 22.28 5.32 11.50
CA THR A 434 21.59 4.27 12.23
C THR A 434 20.12 4.62 12.45
N SER A 435 19.27 3.64 12.72
CA SER A 435 17.84 3.89 12.99
C SER A 435 17.64 4.87 14.15
N GLN A 436 18.50 4.86 15.16
CA GLN A 436 18.42 5.80 16.28
C GLN A 436 18.78 7.22 15.85
N GLU A 437 19.80 7.40 15.01
CA GLU A 437 20.15 8.71 14.47
C GLU A 437 19.06 9.23 13.51
N GLU A 438 18.37 8.34 12.78
CA GLU A 438 17.21 8.70 11.95
C GLU A 438 16.01 9.13 12.81
N ASP A 439 15.82 8.53 14.00
CA ASP A 439 14.79 8.95 14.96
C ASP A 439 15.10 10.32 15.61
N ASP A 440 16.36 10.70 15.69
CA ASP A 440 16.78 12.01 16.20
C ASP A 440 16.60 13.14 15.16
N ILE A 441 16.18 12.83 13.94
CA ILE A 441 15.90 13.81 12.88
C ILE A 441 14.39 13.90 12.66
N ILE A 442 13.84 15.12 12.83
CA ILE A 442 12.41 15.40 12.61
C ILE A 442 12.23 16.10 11.27
N ALA A 443 11.39 15.54 10.43
CA ALA A 443 10.96 16.12 9.17
C ALA A 443 9.70 16.96 9.38
N LEU A 444 9.72 18.20 8.92
CA LEU A 444 8.59 19.11 8.81
C LEU A 444 8.28 19.32 7.33
N ASN A 445 7.15 18.82 6.88
CA ASN A 445 6.67 18.99 5.51
C ASN A 445 5.80 20.25 5.41
N ILE A 446 6.17 21.17 4.52
CA ILE A 446 5.40 22.39 4.28
C ILE A 446 4.31 22.08 3.26
N ASN A 447 3.12 21.78 3.73
CA ASN A 447 2.01 21.27 2.93
C ASN A 447 0.85 22.25 2.75
N SER A 448 0.91 23.45 3.36
CA SER A 448 -0.16 24.42 3.27
C SER A 448 0.36 25.83 2.99
N GLN A 449 -0.48 26.67 2.36
CA GLN A 449 -0.17 28.06 2.08
C GLN A 449 0.08 28.87 3.37
N ARG A 450 -0.67 28.56 4.43
CA ARG A 450 -0.49 29.22 5.73
C ARG A 450 0.86 28.91 6.36
N MET A 451 1.36 27.69 6.21
CA MET A 451 2.72 27.35 6.64
C MET A 451 3.76 28.14 5.86
N TRP A 452 3.59 28.27 4.54
CA TRP A 452 4.48 29.09 3.70
C TRP A 452 4.49 30.55 4.12
N GLN A 453 3.33 31.15 4.41
CA GLN A 453 3.22 32.54 4.86
C GLN A 453 3.90 32.80 6.20
N HIS A 454 3.94 31.81 7.07
CA HIS A 454 4.52 31.88 8.41
C HIS A 454 5.82 31.07 8.55
N LEU A 455 6.47 30.76 7.42
CA LEU A 455 7.64 29.89 7.42
C LEU A 455 8.78 30.45 8.29
N ASN A 456 9.16 31.68 8.10
CA ASN A 456 10.27 32.29 8.85
C ASN A 456 10.06 32.33 10.37
N PRO A 457 8.89 32.78 10.89
CA PRO A 457 8.58 32.65 12.32
C PRO A 457 8.64 31.23 12.85
N ILE A 458 8.06 30.26 12.11
CA ILE A 458 8.07 28.83 12.49
C ILE A 458 9.51 28.33 12.59
N LEU A 459 10.33 28.56 11.57
CA LEU A 459 11.73 28.12 11.57
C LEU A 459 12.55 28.77 12.68
N THR A 460 12.35 30.06 12.93
CA THR A 460 13.03 30.80 14.01
C THR A 460 12.67 30.24 15.38
N ASP A 461 11.37 29.99 15.64
CA ASP A 461 10.90 29.40 16.89
C ASP A 461 11.45 27.99 17.11
N ILE A 462 11.55 27.17 16.03
CA ILE A 462 12.10 25.81 16.14
C ILE A 462 13.62 25.84 16.38
N GLN A 463 14.36 26.68 15.67
CA GLN A 463 15.80 26.83 15.86
C GLN A 463 16.17 27.40 17.25
N ALA A 464 15.28 28.15 17.87
CA ALA A 464 15.46 28.65 19.24
C ALA A 464 15.25 27.54 20.30
N LEU A 465 14.77 26.36 19.95
CA LEU A 465 14.67 25.25 20.89
C LEU A 465 16.07 24.75 21.29
N PRO A 466 16.36 24.61 22.59
CA PRO A 466 17.66 24.13 23.06
C PRO A 466 17.97 22.70 22.62
N GLU A 467 16.95 21.96 22.26
CA GLU A 467 17.06 20.59 21.74
C GLU A 467 17.36 20.52 20.24
N CYS A 468 17.22 21.62 19.49
CA CYS A 468 17.49 21.68 18.04
C CYS A 468 18.97 22.03 17.81
N VAL A 469 19.75 21.10 17.29
CA VAL A 469 21.19 21.31 17.05
C VAL A 469 21.55 21.52 15.58
N GLY A 470 20.61 21.36 14.67
CA GLY A 470 20.81 21.54 13.25
C GLY A 470 19.53 21.56 12.44
N MET A 471 19.58 22.24 11.30
CA MET A 471 18.48 22.30 10.33
C MET A 471 19.02 22.05 8.92
N LEU A 472 18.29 21.31 8.11
CA LEU A 472 18.56 21.06 6.70
C LEU A 472 17.31 21.38 5.88
N PRO A 473 17.33 22.42 5.03
CA PRO A 473 16.30 22.63 4.01
C PRO A 473 16.54 21.70 2.81
N MET A 474 15.49 21.03 2.30
CA MET A 474 15.60 20.18 1.12
C MET A 474 14.29 20.11 0.34
N MET A 475 14.38 19.83 -0.95
CA MET A 475 13.25 19.28 -1.69
C MET A 475 12.91 17.89 -1.15
N ASP A 476 11.64 17.45 -1.34
CA ASP A 476 11.05 16.24 -0.71
C ASP A 476 11.63 14.90 -1.23
N HIS A 477 12.95 14.77 -1.27
CA HIS A 477 13.60 13.56 -1.79
C HIS A 477 13.71 12.44 -0.77
N MET A 478 13.78 12.78 0.51
CA MET A 478 13.84 11.78 1.56
C MET A 478 12.51 11.06 1.79
N LYS A 479 11.39 11.65 1.34
CA LYS A 479 10.07 11.03 1.42
C LYS A 479 9.88 9.92 0.40
N ASN A 480 10.39 10.09 -0.82
CA ASN A 480 10.14 9.18 -1.94
C ASN A 480 11.29 8.22 -2.23
N GLY A 481 12.46 8.40 -1.60
CA GLY A 481 13.64 7.56 -1.82
C GLY A 481 14.17 7.59 -3.27
N PHE A 482 13.63 8.49 -4.10
CA PHE A 482 13.99 8.62 -5.49
C PHE A 482 14.41 10.05 -5.77
N PHE A 483 15.56 10.18 -6.37
CA PHE A 483 15.99 11.39 -7.05
C PHE A 483 15.19 11.54 -8.35
N PHE A 484 15.03 12.76 -8.81
CA PHE A 484 14.58 12.99 -10.17
C PHE A 484 15.54 12.33 -11.14
N MET A 485 15.04 11.94 -12.32
CA MET A 485 15.89 11.35 -13.37
C MET A 485 16.13 12.38 -14.46
N ARG A 486 17.37 12.41 -14.98
CA ARG A 486 17.74 13.12 -16.20
C ARG A 486 18.43 12.17 -17.15
N THR A 487 18.36 12.49 -18.42
CA THR A 487 19.07 11.77 -19.48
C THR A 487 20.49 12.30 -19.59
N TYR A 488 21.45 11.42 -19.63
CA TYR A 488 22.87 11.70 -19.91
C TYR A 488 23.25 11.05 -21.24
N LYS A 489 23.84 11.82 -22.15
CA LYS A 489 24.39 11.32 -23.41
C LYS A 489 25.84 10.90 -23.19
N LYS A 490 26.11 9.64 -23.42
CA LYS A 490 27.48 9.10 -23.35
C LYS A 490 28.29 9.52 -24.56
N ALA A 491 29.61 9.33 -24.49
CA ALA A 491 30.51 9.64 -25.61
C ALA A 491 30.19 8.86 -26.91
N ASP A 492 29.61 7.67 -26.78
CA ASP A 492 29.14 6.83 -27.91
C ASP A 492 27.76 7.26 -28.46
N GLN A 493 27.23 8.39 -28.02
CA GLN A 493 25.90 8.90 -28.35
C GLN A 493 24.73 8.07 -27.79
N SER A 494 24.98 7.01 -27.03
CA SER A 494 23.94 6.28 -26.32
C SER A 494 23.42 7.08 -25.14
N GLU A 495 22.14 6.93 -24.83
CA GLU A 495 21.51 7.59 -23.71
C GLU A 495 21.53 6.70 -22.47
N ALA A 496 21.87 7.28 -21.33
CA ALA A 496 21.77 6.67 -20.03
C ALA A 496 20.98 7.59 -19.09
N ARG A 497 20.47 7.04 -18.00
CA ARG A 497 19.75 7.78 -16.97
C ARG A 497 20.66 8.03 -15.80
N ILE A 498 20.53 9.22 -15.22
CA ILE A 498 21.14 9.59 -13.94
C ILE A 498 20.07 10.08 -12.97
N PHE A 499 20.27 9.78 -11.71
CA PHE A 499 19.49 10.44 -10.67
C PHE A 499 20.05 11.83 -10.38
N TYR A 500 19.18 12.78 -10.05
CA TYR A 500 19.65 14.07 -9.55
C TYR A 500 18.81 14.56 -8.37
N THR A 501 19.42 15.35 -7.54
CA THR A 501 18.78 16.09 -6.47
C THR A 501 19.39 17.47 -6.34
N GLU A 502 18.67 18.41 -5.73
CA GLU A 502 19.08 19.77 -5.46
C GLU A 502 18.86 20.10 -3.99
N GLY A 503 19.78 20.83 -3.37
CA GLY A 503 19.65 21.21 -1.97
C GLY A 503 20.88 21.90 -1.42
N SER A 504 20.83 22.23 -0.13
CA SER A 504 21.97 22.82 0.56
C SER A 504 23.17 21.87 0.61
N PRO A 505 24.40 22.36 0.35
CA PRO A 505 25.61 21.53 0.50
C PRO A 505 25.80 20.91 1.88
N SER A 506 25.18 21.48 2.90
CA SER A 506 25.16 20.93 4.27
C SER A 506 24.52 19.52 4.35
N TYR A 507 23.82 19.08 3.28
CA TYR A 507 23.21 17.77 3.14
C TYR A 507 24.16 16.62 3.46
N PHE A 508 25.36 16.64 2.90
CA PHE A 508 26.36 15.58 3.10
C PHE A 508 26.78 15.45 4.57
N LYS A 509 27.06 16.59 5.21
CA LYS A 509 27.45 16.66 6.61
C LYS A 509 26.30 16.32 7.56
N PHE A 510 25.10 16.81 7.27
CA PHE A 510 23.92 16.57 8.08
C PHE A 510 23.54 15.07 8.14
N LEU A 511 23.69 14.36 7.03
CA LEU A 511 23.37 12.93 6.91
C LEU A 511 24.60 12.01 7.03
N ASN A 512 25.76 12.52 7.42
CA ASN A 512 27.02 11.75 7.52
C ASN A 512 27.40 11.03 6.23
N ILE A 513 27.08 11.62 5.06
CA ILE A 513 27.41 11.02 3.75
C ILE A 513 28.87 11.30 3.45
N PRO A 514 29.71 10.28 3.20
CA PRO A 514 31.09 10.48 2.80
C PRO A 514 31.19 11.26 1.49
N MET A 515 31.92 12.38 1.52
CA MET A 515 32.13 13.24 0.38
C MET A 515 33.63 13.60 0.27
N GLN A 516 34.12 13.72 -0.96
CA GLN A 516 35.46 14.18 -1.29
C GLN A 516 35.34 15.36 -2.26
N GLY A 517 35.97 16.50 -1.94
CA GLY A 517 35.96 17.68 -2.81
C GLY A 517 35.89 18.97 -2.02
N LYS A 518 35.60 20.09 -2.71
CA LYS A 518 35.43 21.39 -2.09
C LYS A 518 34.03 21.54 -1.51
N GLU A 519 33.92 21.97 -0.26
CA GLU A 519 32.68 22.59 0.23
C GLU A 519 32.48 23.92 -0.50
N VAL A 520 31.31 24.13 -1.07
CA VAL A 520 30.92 25.38 -1.72
C VAL A 520 29.75 26.00 -0.98
N ASP A 521 29.63 27.32 -1.12
CA ASP A 521 28.48 28.06 -0.64
C ASP A 521 27.21 27.69 -1.44
N GLU A 522 26.07 27.98 -0.86
CA GLU A 522 24.74 27.58 -1.40
C GLU A 522 24.42 28.13 -2.80
N ASP A 523 25.16 29.14 -3.29
CA ASP A 523 24.94 29.83 -4.57
C ASP A 523 25.97 29.50 -5.66
N ALA A 524 26.62 28.33 -5.58
CA ALA A 524 27.62 27.94 -6.59
C ALA A 524 26.95 27.47 -7.90
N GLU A 525 26.49 28.44 -8.70
CA GLU A 525 25.94 28.17 -10.03
C GLU A 525 26.94 27.43 -10.94
N GLY A 526 26.44 26.45 -11.72
CA GLY A 526 27.24 25.69 -12.67
C GLY A 526 28.19 24.68 -12.05
N CYS A 527 28.09 24.40 -10.76
CA CYS A 527 28.88 23.42 -10.04
C CYS A 527 28.00 22.21 -9.61
N ILE A 528 28.57 21.03 -9.59
CA ILE A 528 27.88 19.80 -9.18
C ILE A 528 28.78 18.86 -8.39
N TYR A 529 28.15 18.02 -7.54
CA TYR A 529 28.75 16.84 -6.98
C TYR A 529 28.23 15.61 -7.72
N VAL A 530 29.08 14.63 -7.97
CA VAL A 530 28.73 13.39 -8.68
C VAL A 530 28.97 12.17 -7.81
N SER A 531 28.17 11.12 -8.00
CA SER A 531 28.44 9.87 -7.31
C SER A 531 29.74 9.21 -7.81
N GLU A 532 30.38 8.40 -6.97
CA GLU A 532 31.59 7.65 -7.34
C GLU A 532 31.38 6.77 -8.58
N SER A 533 30.19 6.13 -8.71
CA SER A 533 29.80 5.33 -9.87
C SER A 533 29.69 6.16 -11.15
N PHE A 534 29.08 7.36 -11.07
CA PHE A 534 28.99 8.25 -12.21
C PHE A 534 30.34 8.80 -12.63
N LYS A 535 31.21 9.14 -11.67
CA LYS A 535 32.58 9.56 -11.95
C LYS A 535 33.37 8.48 -12.69
N GLN A 536 33.29 7.22 -12.28
CA GLN A 536 33.94 6.10 -12.98
C GLN A 536 33.46 5.95 -14.43
N GLN A 537 32.21 6.28 -14.72
CA GLN A 537 31.70 6.30 -16.08
C GLN A 537 32.25 7.50 -16.87
N LEU A 538 32.26 8.68 -16.25
CA LEU A 538 32.81 9.91 -16.86
C LEU A 538 34.30 9.78 -17.17
N ASP A 539 35.07 9.18 -16.28
CA ASP A 539 36.52 8.92 -16.51
C ASP A 539 36.76 8.02 -17.74
N LYS A 540 35.83 7.09 -18.05
CA LYS A 540 35.86 6.29 -19.28
C LYS A 540 35.51 7.11 -20.52
N ASP A 541 34.63 8.11 -20.37
CA ASP A 541 34.15 8.95 -21.46
C ASP A 541 35.07 10.17 -21.72
N SER A 542 36.25 10.25 -21.06
CA SER A 542 37.29 11.27 -21.26
C SER A 542 36.90 12.73 -21.02
N VAL A 543 36.03 13.01 -20.07
CA VAL A 543 35.58 14.37 -19.74
C VAL A 543 36.47 15.02 -18.68
N GLN A 544 37.16 16.11 -19.01
CA GLN A 544 38.09 16.86 -18.14
C GLN A 544 37.35 17.66 -17.06
N GLY A 545 36.73 17.03 -16.05
CA GLY A 545 36.13 17.69 -14.89
C GLY A 545 34.87 18.52 -15.20
N MET A 546 34.35 18.43 -16.41
CA MET A 546 33.09 19.05 -16.85
C MET A 546 32.16 17.95 -17.33
N VAL A 547 30.86 18.12 -17.11
CA VAL A 547 29.82 17.22 -17.64
C VAL A 547 28.70 18.06 -18.25
N GLU A 548 28.22 17.63 -19.39
CA GLU A 548 27.06 18.23 -20.05
C GLU A 548 25.79 17.45 -19.68
N LEU A 549 24.82 18.17 -19.12
CA LEU A 549 23.51 17.63 -18.75
C LEU A 549 22.44 18.53 -19.37
N ASN A 550 21.58 17.96 -20.22
CA ASN A 550 20.51 18.70 -20.91
C ASN A 550 21.01 19.98 -21.65
N GLY A 551 22.17 19.88 -22.32
CA GLY A 551 22.75 21.01 -23.07
C GLY A 551 23.43 22.09 -22.23
N GLN A 552 23.54 21.90 -20.91
CA GLN A 552 24.27 22.78 -20.00
C GLN A 552 25.52 22.09 -19.46
N SER A 553 26.63 22.82 -19.44
CA SER A 553 27.91 22.31 -18.93
C SER A 553 28.09 22.66 -17.46
N TYR A 554 28.37 21.65 -16.65
CA TYR A 554 28.57 21.76 -15.20
C TYR A 554 29.98 21.35 -14.82
N ARG A 555 30.59 22.07 -13.85
CA ARG A 555 31.89 21.74 -13.28
C ARG A 555 31.72 20.75 -12.13
N ILE A 556 32.42 19.64 -12.17
CA ILE A 556 32.48 18.69 -11.07
C ILE A 556 33.41 19.24 -9.98
N ILE A 557 32.87 19.47 -8.77
CA ILE A 557 33.60 20.03 -7.61
C ILE A 557 33.90 19.01 -6.53
N GLY A 558 33.24 17.88 -6.57
CA GLY A 558 33.45 16.78 -5.63
C GLY A 558 32.71 15.50 -5.99
N THR A 559 32.99 14.47 -5.21
CA THR A 559 32.35 13.16 -5.34
C THR A 559 31.77 12.73 -4.03
N PHE A 560 30.67 11.98 -4.07
CA PHE A 560 30.03 11.42 -2.89
C PHE A 560 29.73 9.93 -3.09
N LYS A 561 29.62 9.22 -1.96
CA LYS A 561 29.18 7.84 -1.97
C LYS A 561 27.66 7.81 -2.16
N ALA A 562 27.19 7.21 -3.24
CA ALA A 562 25.77 7.08 -3.48
C ALA A 562 25.11 6.22 -2.37
N LEU A 563 23.98 6.70 -1.87
CA LEU A 563 23.18 6.00 -0.83
C LEU A 563 22.36 4.87 -1.44
N TYR A 564 21.96 5.04 -2.69
CA TYR A 564 21.11 4.10 -3.40
C TYR A 564 21.98 3.25 -4.35
N LYS A 565 21.69 1.94 -4.44
CA LYS A 565 22.31 1.09 -5.45
C LYS A 565 21.79 1.51 -6.84
N GLU A 566 22.48 2.44 -7.46
CA GLU A 566 22.19 3.01 -8.77
C GLU A 566 22.03 1.91 -9.83
N SER A 567 22.82 0.84 -9.71
CA SER A 567 22.79 -0.32 -10.59
C SER A 567 21.50 -1.17 -10.52
N GLN A 568 20.60 -0.91 -9.59
CA GLN A 568 19.36 -1.71 -9.49
C GLN A 568 18.26 -1.21 -10.41
N LYS A 569 18.38 0.01 -10.94
CA LYS A 569 17.42 0.52 -11.92
C LYS A 569 18.04 0.40 -13.31
N GLU A 570 17.38 -0.32 -14.18
CA GLU A 570 17.84 -0.56 -15.54
C GLU A 570 18.13 0.77 -16.26
N GLY A 571 19.37 0.92 -16.75
CA GLY A 571 19.80 2.12 -17.47
C GLY A 571 20.26 3.30 -16.61
N VAL A 572 20.24 3.22 -15.28
CA VAL A 572 20.81 4.26 -14.41
C VAL A 572 22.29 3.99 -14.16
N ILE A 573 23.12 5.02 -14.40
CA ILE A 573 24.58 4.91 -14.32
C ILE A 573 25.18 5.69 -13.14
N GLY A 574 24.41 6.52 -12.47
CA GLY A 574 24.89 7.30 -11.33
C GLY A 574 23.94 8.38 -10.86
N SER A 575 24.44 9.21 -9.95
CA SER A 575 23.68 10.31 -9.33
C SER A 575 24.46 11.61 -9.34
N VAL A 576 23.74 12.73 -9.38
CA VAL A 576 24.26 14.09 -9.38
C VAL A 576 23.55 14.91 -8.31
N PHE A 577 24.30 15.69 -7.55
CA PHE A 577 23.79 16.66 -6.59
C PHE A 577 24.08 18.08 -7.06
N PHE A 578 23.04 18.89 -7.19
CA PHE A 578 23.12 20.29 -7.52
C PHE A 578 23.07 21.13 -6.22
N PRO A 579 24.13 21.88 -5.89
CA PRO A 579 24.04 22.86 -4.81
C PRO A 579 23.00 23.92 -5.16
N GLY A 580 22.10 24.23 -4.22
CA GLY A 580 21.05 25.21 -4.44
C GLY A 580 20.15 25.38 -3.20
N ASN A 581 19.30 26.38 -3.27
CA ASN A 581 18.38 26.76 -2.19
C ASN A 581 16.96 26.27 -2.40
N SER A 582 16.77 25.22 -3.20
CA SER A 582 15.46 24.60 -3.39
C SER A 582 15.02 23.86 -2.14
N PHE A 583 13.86 24.23 -1.58
CA PHE A 583 13.32 23.59 -0.40
C PHE A 583 11.80 23.46 -0.47
N GLY A 584 11.29 22.40 0.09
CA GLY A 584 9.86 22.13 0.29
C GLY A 584 9.64 21.50 1.67
N ASN A 585 10.73 21.00 2.28
CA ASN A 585 10.74 20.35 3.58
C ASN A 585 11.94 20.80 4.39
N PHE A 586 11.80 20.73 5.71
CA PHE A 586 12.85 21.06 6.66
C PHE A 586 13.08 19.88 7.59
N TYR A 587 14.34 19.53 7.77
CA TYR A 587 14.77 18.47 8.67
C TYR A 587 15.52 19.08 9.85
N PHE A 588 15.12 18.73 11.07
CA PHE A 588 15.70 19.26 12.30
C PHE A 588 16.37 18.13 13.06
N LYS A 589 17.65 18.29 13.36
CA LYS A 589 18.41 17.33 14.16
C LYS A 589 18.28 17.68 15.63
N LEU A 590 17.86 16.71 16.44
CA LEU A 590 17.77 16.85 17.89
C LEU A 590 19.11 16.58 18.56
N ALA A 591 19.31 17.17 19.73
CA ALA A 591 20.45 16.87 20.59
C ALA A 591 20.40 15.41 21.07
N PRO A 592 21.55 14.72 21.14
CA PRO A 592 21.60 13.33 21.62
C PRO A 592 20.92 13.16 22.98
N GLY A 593 20.09 12.12 23.10
CA GLY A 593 19.32 11.83 24.32
C GLY A 593 17.99 12.59 24.46
N THR A 594 17.62 13.40 23.49
CA THR A 594 16.28 13.99 23.45
C THR A 594 15.29 12.94 22.90
N SER A 595 14.15 12.75 23.58
CA SER A 595 13.09 11.89 23.05
C SER A 595 12.51 12.50 21.77
N SER A 596 12.48 11.72 20.69
CA SER A 596 11.88 12.09 19.40
C SER A 596 10.41 12.49 19.54
N ASP A 597 9.62 11.76 20.34
CA ASP A 597 8.24 12.11 20.65
C ASP A 597 8.10 13.52 21.26
N LYS A 598 9.03 13.89 22.17
CA LYS A 598 9.04 15.22 22.77
C LYS A 598 9.38 16.28 21.72
N GLY A 599 10.34 16.00 20.84
CA GLY A 599 10.71 16.89 19.74
C GLY A 599 9.54 17.11 18.77
N VAL A 600 8.88 16.03 18.33
CA VAL A 600 7.70 16.08 17.47
C VAL A 600 6.58 16.92 18.09
N ARG A 601 6.26 16.69 19.38
CA ARG A 601 5.24 17.48 20.10
C ARG A 601 5.59 18.96 20.16
N ARG A 602 6.83 19.32 20.51
CA ARG A 602 7.24 20.74 20.60
C ARG A 602 7.18 21.43 19.26
N ILE A 603 7.66 20.79 18.18
CA ILE A 603 7.57 21.34 16.83
C ILE A 603 6.10 21.49 16.42
N THR A 604 5.26 20.52 16.76
CA THR A 604 3.80 20.58 16.54
C THR A 604 3.19 21.78 17.26
N ASP A 605 3.51 21.98 18.54
CA ASP A 605 2.99 23.11 19.35
C ASP A 605 3.43 24.46 18.75
N ILE A 606 4.64 24.57 18.24
CA ILE A 606 5.12 25.76 17.55
C ILE A 606 4.32 26.01 16.27
N CYS A 607 4.17 25.00 15.42
CA CYS A 607 3.42 25.12 14.18
C CYS A 607 1.95 25.49 14.44
N ARG A 608 1.34 24.96 15.51
CA ARG A 608 -0.07 25.23 15.89
C ARG A 608 -0.32 26.67 16.35
N LYS A 609 0.72 27.44 16.68
CA LYS A 609 0.55 28.89 16.92
C LYS A 609 0.16 29.65 15.65
N TYR A 610 0.54 29.15 14.48
CA TYR A 610 0.39 29.80 13.18
C TYR A 610 -0.59 29.08 12.25
N VAL A 611 -0.80 27.79 12.46
CA VAL A 611 -1.59 26.92 11.58
C VAL A 611 -2.79 26.36 12.35
N PRO A 612 -4.04 26.58 11.88
CA PRO A 612 -5.23 26.12 12.56
C PRO A 612 -5.34 24.58 12.54
N ASP A 613 -6.14 24.03 13.48
CA ASP A 613 -6.32 22.59 13.66
C ASP A 613 -6.97 21.88 12.45
N THR A 614 -7.71 22.65 11.64
CA THR A 614 -8.34 22.11 10.41
C THR A 614 -7.33 21.69 9.35
N LEU A 615 -6.11 22.24 9.39
CA LEU A 615 -5.02 21.89 8.49
C LEU A 615 -4.14 20.79 9.12
N PRO A 616 -3.91 19.67 8.43
CA PRO A 616 -3.03 18.63 8.92
C PRO A 616 -1.57 19.12 8.93
N LEU A 617 -0.84 18.80 9.99
CA LEU A 617 0.58 18.95 10.07
C LEU A 617 1.27 17.61 9.81
N GLU A 618 2.22 17.58 8.90
CA GLU A 618 3.05 16.41 8.64
C GLU A 618 4.42 16.60 9.30
N ILE A 619 4.50 16.18 10.57
CA ILE A 619 5.71 16.24 11.40
C ILE A 619 6.00 14.82 11.87
N ARG A 620 7.13 14.27 11.45
CA ARG A 620 7.49 12.87 11.73
C ARG A 620 9.00 12.74 11.90
N THR A 621 9.47 11.65 12.51
CA THR A 621 10.88 11.32 12.46
C THR A 621 11.30 10.90 11.05
N LEU A 622 12.59 10.97 10.75
CA LEU A 622 13.11 10.50 9.45
C LEU A 622 12.88 8.97 9.30
N ALA A 623 12.99 8.21 10.40
CA ALA A 623 12.69 6.79 10.42
C ALA A 623 11.22 6.50 10.06
N ASP A 624 10.26 7.21 10.67
CA ASP A 624 8.83 7.08 10.34
C ASP A 624 8.54 7.51 8.88
N ASN A 625 9.20 8.56 8.43
CA ASN A 625 9.04 9.05 7.06
C ASN A 625 9.52 8.01 6.04
N LYS A 626 10.62 7.34 6.32
CA LYS A 626 11.15 6.21 5.54
C LYS A 626 10.15 5.06 5.48
N GLN A 627 9.56 4.68 6.62
CA GLN A 627 8.54 3.62 6.68
C GLN A 627 7.29 3.96 5.86
N THR A 628 6.80 5.20 5.93
CA THR A 628 5.63 5.63 5.15
C THR A 628 5.90 5.67 3.66
N THR A 629 7.11 5.99 3.25
CA THR A 629 7.52 6.00 1.85
C THR A 629 7.66 4.60 1.27
N GLN A 630 8.17 3.67 2.06
CA GLN A 630 8.29 2.26 1.69
C GLN A 630 6.96 1.48 1.80
N GLY A 631 5.84 2.16 1.99
CA GLY A 631 4.51 1.66 2.34
C GLY A 631 4.18 0.21 1.95
N SER A 632 4.18 -0.14 0.66
CA SER A 632 3.89 -1.51 0.21
C SER A 632 4.96 -2.54 0.63
N ILE A 633 6.21 -2.12 0.68
CA ILE A 633 7.36 -2.97 1.08
C ILE A 633 7.30 -3.21 2.58
N TYR A 634 7.10 -2.16 3.37
CA TYR A 634 6.92 -2.24 4.82
C TYR A 634 5.72 -3.11 5.20
N ILE A 635 4.57 -2.94 4.53
CA ILE A 635 3.38 -3.79 4.73
C ILE A 635 3.72 -5.26 4.43
N THR A 636 4.49 -5.54 3.37
CA THR A 636 4.92 -6.90 3.03
C THR A 636 5.82 -7.49 4.12
N GLN A 637 6.79 -6.74 4.63
CA GLN A 637 7.65 -7.17 5.74
C GLN A 637 6.85 -7.49 7.01
N VAL A 638 5.96 -6.58 7.40
CA VAL A 638 5.09 -6.76 8.58
C VAL A 638 4.20 -7.99 8.39
N ALA A 639 3.56 -8.13 7.22
CA ALA A 639 2.70 -9.28 6.94
C ALA A 639 3.46 -10.60 7.01
N MET A 640 4.65 -10.70 6.40
CA MET A 640 5.48 -11.90 6.45
C MET A 640 5.94 -12.21 7.87
N THR A 641 6.33 -11.20 8.65
CA THR A 641 6.72 -11.37 10.07
C THR A 641 5.56 -11.89 10.91
N VAL A 642 4.38 -11.30 10.77
CA VAL A 642 3.16 -11.74 11.47
C VAL A 642 2.82 -13.19 11.10
N LEU A 643 2.89 -13.55 9.82
CA LEU A 643 2.64 -14.92 9.37
C LEU A 643 3.67 -15.92 9.91
N ALA A 644 4.94 -15.54 9.99
CA ALA A 644 5.99 -16.37 10.61
C ALA A 644 5.72 -16.59 12.10
N VAL A 645 5.42 -15.53 12.85
CA VAL A 645 5.06 -15.62 14.29
C VAL A 645 3.85 -16.51 14.49
N ILE A 646 2.79 -16.32 13.70
CA ILE A 646 1.59 -17.17 13.75
C ILE A 646 1.96 -18.64 13.48
N SER A 647 2.76 -18.93 12.45
CA SER A 647 3.14 -20.30 12.11
C SER A 647 3.93 -20.97 13.23
N VAL A 648 4.86 -20.26 13.88
CA VAL A 648 5.61 -20.76 15.03
C VAL A 648 4.68 -21.03 16.21
N LEU A 649 3.78 -20.10 16.52
CA LEU A 649 2.80 -20.27 17.60
C LEU A 649 1.90 -21.51 17.35
N LEU A 650 1.45 -21.73 16.12
CA LEU A 650 0.66 -22.91 15.76
C LEU A 650 1.45 -24.21 16.00
N VAL A 651 2.77 -24.24 15.71
CA VAL A 651 3.63 -25.41 16.00
C VAL A 651 3.81 -25.61 17.50
N VAL A 652 4.09 -24.54 18.26
CA VAL A 652 4.23 -24.61 19.72
C VAL A 652 2.96 -25.12 20.38
N LEU A 653 1.80 -24.59 19.99
CA LEU A 653 0.51 -25.06 20.49
C LEU A 653 0.22 -26.52 20.08
N SER A 654 0.66 -26.92 18.89
CA SER A 654 0.56 -28.30 18.42
C SER A 654 1.40 -29.26 19.25
N ILE A 655 2.64 -28.89 19.56
CA ILE A 655 3.56 -29.69 20.41
C ILE A 655 3.00 -29.76 21.83
N TYR A 656 2.59 -28.64 22.41
CA TYR A 656 1.96 -28.60 23.73
C TYR A 656 0.75 -29.53 23.80
N SER A 657 -0.16 -29.44 22.85
CA SER A 657 -1.33 -30.32 22.77
C SER A 657 -0.94 -31.80 22.65
N ALA A 658 0.16 -32.10 21.94
CA ALA A 658 0.62 -33.48 21.76
C ALA A 658 1.26 -34.08 23.01
N ILE A 659 1.91 -33.25 23.87
CA ILE A 659 2.57 -33.70 25.09
C ILE A 659 1.59 -33.81 26.25
N SER A 660 0.67 -32.86 26.36
CA SER A 660 -0.26 -32.76 27.50
C SER A 660 -1.50 -33.68 27.39
N MET A 661 -1.70 -34.38 26.29
CA MET A 661 -2.68 -35.45 26.07
C MET A 661 -2.06 -36.84 26.14
#